data_f257d4aa8f44e8ab26f40ab59f15e5eb
#
_entry.id   f257d4aa8f44e8ab26f40ab59f15e5eb
#
_cell.length_a   1.000
_cell.length_b   1.000
_cell.length_c   1.000
_cell.angle_alpha   90.00
_cell.angle_beta   90.00
_cell.angle_gamma   90.00
#
_symmetry.space_group_name_H-M   'P 1'
#
loop_
_entity.id
_entity.type
_entity.pdbx_description
1 polymer ?
#
loop_
_entity_poly.entity_id
_entity_poly.type
_entity_poly.pdbx_seq_one_letter_code
_entity_poly.pdbx_strand_id
1 'polypeptide(L)'
;MYKNKKIFILGMARSGYEVAKLLSSDNEIFITDMKEQEKDKVEELEKLGVTVKICNDPIEYLDDSFDIMVKNPGIKYTHPCVVKAKELGIPVINEVEVAYHYIDKRVKIIGVTGSNGKTTTTSIIYEIMKKAFGDKVILAGNIGTPLCHYAKDIKKDSYLVMEISDHQLCDMYDFKTNVSVMTNIYECHTDFHDSHERYVMTKKKIFNNHSKDDIAIINMDNSEEMELTSDIVSTKEYFSCDNKTDCYYKDGFIYYKDEKYIDTSKIILKGNHNYQNIMCAILAAKVYGVSDEIIKDIVSTFSGVEHRLEYVGNINGREVYNDSKSTNTESTVIALNSFDKDTILIMGGTDRGHSFEELKEPMKHTKLVVAYGETKNRIKEFCDRIKIKCIVCDNLVEATGIAYDNSKEEDIILLSPACASWDQFPDFEVRGKLFKDTILKYKKSLFLEKGKHIYMMGIGGISMSGIADILVNMGYKVSGSDRMESSVTDKLTSQGIKVFIPQSKDNITKDIDFIVYTAAIKDDNEEMIEAKKNNIPMMERGEFLGEITKLYSNTIGVAGTHGKTSTTSMLSCIFLKGNMDPTIQVGSMLKNINGNYRVGKSDTLIIEACEYCDSYLNFKQKSAIVLNIDNDHLDYFKNLDNIKKSFYEYVSHLPSDGYLVINNDDDNSSHLKEHTKAKVITYGINNKADYMADNIKFNKDGCGIFDVIYDNKNLGTIELSVPGRHNISNALSTVALSMAYGIDFNDIKEGLKDYEGAARRMEYKGEFMEAKVYDDYGHHPTEIEATVNAIHGMKYNESWVIFEPHTYSRAYKHKEAFAKVLSEFDHIIITDIYAAREDNVYGIKEDDIVREIKKYGKEAFYISDYNNIKEYLHEYVNKNDLILTLGAGYITKLSDMLVNKNEWFIFHSFLFLEILQILLIHILDYNNLGIHLSGLMLFWQ
;
A
#
# COMPACT_ATOMS: atom_id res chain seq x y z
N MET A 1 -21.27 -36.59 -8.64
CA MET A 1 -21.51 -35.53 -7.64
C MET A 1 -21.69 -36.22 -6.30
N TYR A 2 -20.92 -35.87 -5.31
CA TYR A 2 -20.94 -36.51 -3.98
C TYR A 2 -22.17 -36.02 -3.21
N LYS A 3 -23.06 -36.90 -2.80
CA LYS A 3 -24.27 -36.61 -2.01
C LYS A 3 -24.53 -37.72 -0.99
N ASN A 4 -24.96 -37.34 0.20
CA ASN A 4 -25.25 -38.24 1.31
C ASN A 4 -24.09 -39.20 1.62
N LYS A 5 -22.86 -38.67 1.57
CA LYS A 5 -21.61 -39.37 1.83
C LYS A 5 -21.02 -38.95 3.16
N LYS A 6 -20.36 -39.88 3.83
CA LYS A 6 -19.52 -39.59 4.99
C LYS A 6 -18.08 -39.50 4.51
N ILE A 7 -17.49 -38.31 4.63
CA ILE A 7 -16.20 -37.97 3.99
C ILE A 7 -15.16 -37.62 5.06
N PHE A 8 -14.03 -38.32 5.01
CA PHE A 8 -12.87 -38.05 5.87
C PHE A 8 -11.86 -37.16 5.10
N ILE A 9 -11.58 -35.97 5.63
CA ILE A 9 -10.61 -35.05 5.03
C ILE A 9 -9.34 -35.04 5.90
N LEU A 10 -8.22 -35.46 5.30
CA LEU A 10 -6.92 -35.54 5.96
C LEU A 10 -6.04 -34.33 5.55
N GLY A 11 -5.89 -33.38 6.46
CA GLY A 11 -5.18 -32.10 6.27
C GLY A 11 -6.12 -30.95 5.99
N MET A 12 -6.16 -29.92 6.85
CA MET A 12 -7.05 -28.78 6.74
C MET A 12 -6.47 -27.64 5.91
N ALA A 13 -5.17 -27.66 5.56
CA ALA A 13 -4.54 -26.60 4.74
C ALA A 13 -5.46 -26.06 3.62
N ARG A 14 -5.03 -25.11 2.80
CA ARG A 14 -5.88 -24.41 1.81
C ARG A 14 -6.83 -25.34 1.04
N SER A 15 -6.34 -26.50 0.54
CA SER A 15 -7.13 -27.45 -0.25
C SER A 15 -8.20 -28.18 0.57
N GLY A 16 -7.85 -28.68 1.76
CA GLY A 16 -8.83 -29.40 2.61
C GLY A 16 -9.94 -28.51 3.13
N TYR A 17 -9.62 -27.26 3.45
CA TYR A 17 -10.60 -26.25 3.85
C TYR A 17 -11.63 -25.98 2.73
N GLU A 18 -11.18 -25.75 1.47
CA GLU A 18 -12.08 -25.52 0.35
C GLU A 18 -12.91 -26.76 -0.03
N VAL A 19 -12.34 -27.97 0.12
CA VAL A 19 -13.09 -29.23 -0.05
C VAL A 19 -14.20 -29.31 0.99
N ALA A 20 -13.91 -29.05 2.27
CA ALA A 20 -14.91 -29.10 3.33
C ALA A 20 -16.08 -28.13 3.08
N LYS A 21 -15.78 -26.90 2.66
CA LYS A 21 -16.80 -25.91 2.26
C LYS A 21 -17.64 -26.36 1.08
N LEU A 22 -17.00 -26.86 0.01
CA LEU A 22 -17.69 -27.32 -1.20
C LEU A 22 -18.70 -28.44 -0.92
N LEU A 23 -18.32 -29.39 -0.03
CA LEU A 23 -19.05 -30.63 0.19
C LEU A 23 -20.01 -30.60 1.39
N SER A 24 -19.90 -29.66 2.32
CA SER A 24 -20.65 -29.62 3.59
C SER A 24 -22.16 -29.57 3.42
N SER A 25 -22.67 -28.94 2.35
CA SER A 25 -24.13 -28.79 2.13
C SER A 25 -24.88 -30.09 1.88
N ASP A 26 -24.20 -31.14 1.38
CA ASP A 26 -24.82 -32.39 0.92
C ASP A 26 -24.24 -33.63 1.58
N ASN A 27 -23.26 -33.51 2.50
CA ASN A 27 -22.50 -34.65 3.03
C ASN A 27 -22.14 -34.42 4.51
N GLU A 28 -21.86 -35.52 5.22
CA GLU A 28 -21.27 -35.53 6.54
C GLU A 28 -19.74 -35.45 6.42
N ILE A 29 -19.15 -34.37 6.96
CA ILE A 29 -17.72 -34.08 6.79
C ILE A 29 -17.00 -34.17 8.13
N PHE A 30 -15.93 -34.93 8.16
CA PHE A 30 -14.93 -34.96 9.23
C PHE A 30 -13.60 -34.50 8.68
N ILE A 31 -13.03 -33.41 9.23
CA ILE A 31 -11.73 -32.88 8.81
C ILE A 31 -10.76 -32.88 9.99
N THR A 32 -9.50 -33.22 9.72
CA THR A 32 -8.44 -33.28 10.74
C THR A 32 -7.16 -32.64 10.25
N ASP A 33 -6.39 -32.03 11.18
CA ASP A 33 -5.01 -31.54 10.97
C ASP A 33 -4.17 -31.76 12.24
N MET A 34 -2.84 -31.83 12.10
CA MET A 34 -1.91 -31.92 13.23
C MET A 34 -1.56 -30.55 13.83
N LYS A 35 -1.69 -29.50 13.08
CA LYS A 35 -1.34 -28.13 13.48
C LYS A 35 -2.59 -27.36 13.84
N GLU A 36 -2.46 -26.46 14.83
CA GLU A 36 -3.48 -25.45 15.08
C GLU A 36 -3.76 -24.66 13.82
N GLN A 37 -5.03 -24.41 13.57
CA GLN A 37 -5.53 -23.69 12.40
C GLN A 37 -6.09 -22.33 12.82
N GLU A 38 -6.23 -21.41 11.87
CA GLU A 38 -6.85 -20.11 12.10
C GLU A 38 -8.25 -20.27 12.71
N LYS A 39 -8.48 -19.66 13.86
CA LYS A 39 -9.72 -19.81 14.63
C LYS A 39 -10.97 -19.49 13.82
N ASP A 40 -10.91 -18.41 13.02
CA ASP A 40 -12.04 -17.98 12.19
C ASP A 40 -12.43 -19.05 11.15
N LYS A 41 -11.45 -19.74 10.56
CA LYS A 41 -11.68 -20.81 9.59
C LYS A 41 -12.29 -22.05 10.24
N VAL A 42 -11.86 -22.40 11.45
CA VAL A 42 -12.43 -23.50 12.21
C VAL A 42 -13.88 -23.21 12.55
N GLU A 43 -14.18 -22.04 13.11
CA GLU A 43 -15.54 -21.62 13.43
C GLU A 43 -16.47 -21.56 12.20
N GLU A 44 -15.94 -21.14 11.04
CA GLU A 44 -16.71 -21.14 9.79
C GLU A 44 -17.11 -22.56 9.37
N LEU A 45 -16.18 -23.52 9.40
CA LEU A 45 -16.47 -24.91 9.07
C LEU A 45 -17.46 -25.56 10.05
N GLU A 46 -17.30 -25.32 11.35
CA GLU A 46 -18.22 -25.82 12.37
C GLU A 46 -19.64 -25.26 12.19
N LYS A 47 -19.79 -24.00 11.83
CA LYS A 47 -21.09 -23.39 11.47
C LYS A 47 -21.75 -24.04 10.24
N LEU A 48 -20.92 -24.59 9.33
CA LEU A 48 -21.40 -25.36 8.17
C LEU A 48 -21.70 -26.83 8.51
N GLY A 49 -21.59 -27.25 9.78
CA GLY A 49 -21.86 -28.61 10.22
C GLY A 49 -20.69 -29.59 10.02
N VAL A 50 -19.49 -29.09 9.77
CA VAL A 50 -18.28 -29.91 9.61
C VAL A 50 -17.72 -30.23 10.98
N THR A 51 -17.36 -31.49 11.22
CA THR A 51 -16.65 -31.92 12.45
C THR A 51 -15.16 -31.66 12.25
N VAL A 52 -14.59 -30.71 13.02
CA VAL A 52 -13.17 -30.36 12.96
C VAL A 52 -12.44 -30.99 14.16
N LYS A 53 -11.30 -31.66 13.91
CA LYS A 53 -10.44 -32.25 14.94
C LYS A 53 -8.98 -31.94 14.70
N ILE A 54 -8.36 -31.20 15.62
CA ILE A 54 -6.91 -30.96 15.62
C ILE A 54 -6.25 -31.98 16.54
N CYS A 55 -5.50 -32.90 15.96
CA CYS A 55 -4.90 -34.02 16.74
C CYS A 55 -3.69 -34.60 16.01
N ASN A 56 -2.73 -35.12 16.79
CA ASN A 56 -1.51 -35.75 16.25
C ASN A 56 -1.74 -37.13 15.66
N ASP A 57 -2.77 -37.84 16.09
CA ASP A 57 -3.09 -39.19 15.60
C ASP A 57 -4.57 -39.27 15.19
N PRO A 58 -4.89 -38.95 13.94
CA PRO A 58 -6.26 -38.96 13.43
C PRO A 58 -6.77 -40.38 13.08
N ILE A 59 -5.94 -41.43 13.19
CA ILE A 59 -6.28 -42.80 12.77
C ILE A 59 -7.43 -43.39 13.60
N GLU A 60 -7.60 -42.94 14.87
CA GLU A 60 -8.67 -43.37 15.77
C GLU A 60 -10.07 -43.01 15.27
N TYR A 61 -10.17 -41.94 14.50
CA TYR A 61 -11.44 -41.41 13.96
C TYR A 61 -11.83 -42.03 12.61
N LEU A 62 -10.94 -42.79 11.97
CA LEU A 62 -11.19 -43.40 10.66
C LEU A 62 -11.67 -44.83 10.86
N ASP A 63 -12.87 -45.15 10.34
CA ASP A 63 -13.47 -46.48 10.34
C ASP A 63 -14.15 -46.79 8.99
N ASP A 64 -14.78 -47.94 8.86
CA ASP A 64 -15.46 -48.42 7.67
C ASP A 64 -16.79 -47.70 7.35
N SER A 65 -17.23 -46.79 8.21
CA SER A 65 -18.41 -45.94 7.96
C SER A 65 -18.15 -44.83 6.97
N PHE A 66 -16.89 -44.50 6.69
CA PHE A 66 -16.54 -43.47 5.70
C PHE A 66 -16.61 -44.00 4.26
N ASP A 67 -17.25 -43.22 3.38
CA ASP A 67 -17.36 -43.56 1.97
C ASP A 67 -16.11 -43.18 1.17
N ILE A 68 -15.43 -42.09 1.54
CA ILE A 68 -14.32 -41.50 0.79
C ILE A 68 -13.36 -40.83 1.75
N MET A 69 -12.06 -40.94 1.45
CA MET A 69 -11.02 -40.08 2.03
C MET A 69 -10.54 -39.05 1.03
N VAL A 70 -10.57 -37.77 1.42
CA VAL A 70 -9.92 -36.68 0.64
C VAL A 70 -8.62 -36.30 1.35
N LYS A 71 -7.51 -36.51 0.68
CA LYS A 71 -6.16 -36.30 1.23
C LYS A 71 -5.51 -35.05 0.68
N ASN A 72 -4.86 -34.27 1.55
CA ASN A 72 -3.95 -33.20 1.07
C ASN A 72 -2.80 -33.83 0.24
N PRO A 73 -2.51 -33.35 -0.96
CA PRO A 73 -1.52 -33.95 -1.86
C PRO A 73 -0.14 -34.21 -1.22
N GLY A 74 0.35 -33.32 -0.34
CA GLY A 74 1.64 -33.47 0.34
C GLY A 74 1.72 -34.61 1.38
N ILE A 75 0.60 -35.23 1.73
CA ILE A 75 0.59 -36.37 2.69
C ILE A 75 0.99 -37.65 1.94
N LYS A 76 2.03 -38.35 2.42
CA LYS A 76 2.54 -39.57 1.80
C LYS A 76 1.50 -40.70 1.85
N TYR A 77 1.51 -41.55 0.84
CA TYR A 77 0.63 -42.74 0.82
C TYR A 77 1.03 -43.83 1.86
N THR A 78 2.19 -43.71 2.51
CA THR A 78 2.61 -44.49 3.67
C THR A 78 2.05 -43.96 4.99
N HIS A 79 1.33 -42.84 4.99
CA HIS A 79 0.71 -42.28 6.20
C HIS A 79 -0.30 -43.30 6.80
N PRO A 80 -0.30 -43.54 8.11
CA PRO A 80 -1.15 -44.57 8.75
C PRO A 80 -2.64 -44.49 8.37
N CYS A 81 -3.22 -43.29 8.31
CA CYS A 81 -4.61 -43.11 7.88
C CYS A 81 -4.84 -43.52 6.42
N VAL A 82 -3.88 -43.23 5.52
CA VAL A 82 -3.99 -43.59 4.09
C VAL A 82 -3.88 -45.09 3.92
N VAL A 83 -2.99 -45.76 4.67
CA VAL A 83 -2.87 -47.21 4.69
C VAL A 83 -4.16 -47.84 5.19
N LYS A 84 -4.69 -47.39 6.35
CA LYS A 84 -5.95 -47.89 6.93
C LYS A 84 -7.15 -47.69 5.98
N ALA A 85 -7.26 -46.52 5.32
CA ALA A 85 -8.32 -46.29 4.35
C ALA A 85 -8.29 -47.32 3.21
N LYS A 86 -7.10 -47.65 2.69
CA LYS A 86 -6.92 -48.68 1.65
C LYS A 86 -7.28 -50.07 2.15
N GLU A 87 -6.91 -50.44 3.40
CA GLU A 87 -7.28 -51.73 4.03
C GLU A 87 -8.78 -51.86 4.21
N LEU A 88 -9.47 -50.76 4.52
CA LEU A 88 -10.93 -50.70 4.65
C LEU A 88 -11.66 -50.60 3.29
N GLY A 89 -10.91 -50.48 2.17
CA GLY A 89 -11.48 -50.31 0.82
C GLY A 89 -12.05 -48.93 0.56
N ILE A 90 -11.69 -47.93 1.35
CA ILE A 90 -12.13 -46.54 1.21
C ILE A 90 -11.32 -45.87 0.10
N PRO A 91 -11.96 -45.34 -0.98
CA PRO A 91 -11.28 -44.60 -2.02
C PRO A 91 -10.57 -43.36 -1.47
N VAL A 92 -9.29 -43.20 -1.87
CA VAL A 92 -8.48 -42.00 -1.51
C VAL A 92 -8.32 -41.14 -2.73
N ILE A 93 -8.81 -39.92 -2.66
CA ILE A 93 -8.77 -38.88 -3.75
C ILE A 93 -8.20 -37.58 -3.20
N ASN A 94 -7.99 -36.62 -4.08
CA ASN A 94 -7.55 -35.28 -3.71
C ASN A 94 -8.56 -34.18 -4.09
N GLU A 95 -8.22 -32.93 -3.76
CA GLU A 95 -9.04 -31.75 -4.00
C GLU A 95 -9.38 -31.54 -5.48
N VAL A 96 -8.43 -31.76 -6.38
CA VAL A 96 -8.63 -31.54 -7.83
C VAL A 96 -9.64 -32.56 -8.39
N GLU A 97 -9.54 -33.83 -7.96
CA GLU A 97 -10.48 -34.87 -8.33
C GLU A 97 -11.89 -34.57 -7.82
N VAL A 98 -12.03 -34.09 -6.58
CA VAL A 98 -13.31 -33.63 -6.03
C VAL A 98 -13.90 -32.51 -6.89
N ALA A 99 -13.13 -31.46 -7.13
CA ALA A 99 -13.60 -30.29 -7.90
C ALA A 99 -14.02 -30.65 -9.33
N TYR A 100 -13.27 -31.53 -10.00
CA TYR A 100 -13.54 -31.98 -11.37
C TYR A 100 -14.94 -32.57 -11.55
N HIS A 101 -15.49 -33.23 -10.50
CA HIS A 101 -16.85 -33.76 -10.52
C HIS A 101 -17.96 -32.70 -10.43
N TYR A 102 -17.62 -31.46 -10.06
CA TYR A 102 -18.56 -30.33 -10.01
C TYR A 102 -18.46 -29.42 -11.22
N ILE A 103 -17.39 -29.52 -12.02
CA ILE A 103 -17.14 -28.69 -13.20
C ILE A 103 -17.90 -29.24 -14.42
N ASP A 104 -18.51 -28.34 -15.20
CA ASP A 104 -19.18 -28.70 -16.45
C ASP A 104 -18.16 -29.27 -17.46
N LYS A 105 -18.48 -30.39 -18.07
CA LYS A 105 -17.57 -31.10 -19.02
C LYS A 105 -17.24 -30.28 -20.31
N ARG A 106 -17.89 -29.16 -20.53
CA ARG A 106 -17.60 -28.21 -21.62
C ARG A 106 -16.48 -27.23 -21.32
N VAL A 107 -16.12 -27.06 -20.04
CA VAL A 107 -14.96 -26.27 -19.63
C VAL A 107 -13.70 -26.83 -20.27
N LYS A 108 -12.88 -25.96 -20.84
CA LYS A 108 -11.63 -26.34 -21.48
C LYS A 108 -10.48 -26.29 -20.48
N ILE A 109 -9.84 -27.41 -20.23
CA ILE A 109 -8.80 -27.55 -19.21
C ILE A 109 -7.45 -27.74 -19.88
N ILE A 110 -6.50 -26.85 -19.55
CA ILE A 110 -5.09 -26.90 -19.91
C ILE A 110 -4.31 -27.31 -18.67
N GLY A 111 -3.69 -28.48 -18.65
CA GLY A 111 -2.90 -28.98 -17.53
C GLY A 111 -1.41 -28.96 -17.84
N VAL A 112 -0.60 -28.42 -16.96
CA VAL A 112 0.86 -28.34 -17.10
C VAL A 112 1.52 -29.15 -15.98
N THR A 113 2.32 -30.15 -16.36
CA THR A 113 3.15 -30.94 -15.43
C THR A 113 4.59 -31.01 -15.96
N GLY A 114 5.46 -31.64 -15.17
CA GLY A 114 6.86 -31.87 -15.48
C GLY A 114 7.74 -31.77 -14.22
N SER A 115 9.03 -32.01 -14.33
CA SER A 115 9.96 -31.82 -13.20
C SER A 115 10.21 -30.34 -12.96
N ASN A 116 10.62 -29.60 -13.99
CA ASN A 116 10.96 -28.18 -13.94
C ASN A 116 10.12 -27.38 -14.96
N GLY A 117 9.98 -26.07 -14.76
CA GLY A 117 9.30 -25.16 -15.70
C GLY A 117 7.78 -25.08 -15.60
N LYS A 118 7.12 -25.95 -14.79
CA LYS A 118 5.65 -25.96 -14.62
C LYS A 118 5.05 -24.59 -14.37
N THR A 119 5.52 -23.92 -13.33
CA THR A 119 4.97 -22.62 -12.88
C THR A 119 5.14 -21.54 -13.95
N THR A 120 6.32 -21.45 -14.55
CA THR A 120 6.60 -20.49 -15.63
C THR A 120 5.72 -20.74 -16.84
N THR A 121 5.63 -21.98 -17.30
CA THR A 121 4.79 -22.37 -18.45
C THR A 121 3.31 -22.08 -18.17
N THR A 122 2.80 -22.48 -17.00
CA THR A 122 1.41 -22.24 -16.60
C THR A 122 1.10 -20.75 -16.55
N SER A 123 2.00 -19.95 -16.00
CA SER A 123 1.82 -18.49 -15.91
C SER A 123 1.81 -17.82 -17.29
N ILE A 124 2.72 -18.19 -18.18
CA ILE A 124 2.75 -17.66 -19.56
C ILE A 124 1.44 -18.03 -20.29
N ILE A 125 1.00 -19.30 -20.20
CA ILE A 125 -0.28 -19.73 -20.78
C ILE A 125 -1.44 -18.92 -20.21
N TYR A 126 -1.49 -18.77 -18.88
CA TYR A 126 -2.55 -18.00 -18.21
C TYR A 126 -2.60 -16.55 -18.70
N GLU A 127 -1.48 -15.83 -18.75
CA GLU A 127 -1.44 -14.45 -19.21
C GLU A 127 -1.87 -14.31 -20.69
N ILE A 128 -1.42 -15.22 -21.56
CA ILE A 128 -1.86 -15.24 -22.97
C ILE A 128 -3.38 -15.47 -23.07
N MET A 129 -3.88 -16.50 -22.37
CA MET A 129 -5.30 -16.85 -22.40
C MET A 129 -6.16 -15.75 -21.77
N LYS A 130 -5.72 -15.17 -20.63
CA LYS A 130 -6.41 -14.07 -19.94
C LYS A 130 -6.52 -12.83 -20.81
N LYS A 131 -5.47 -12.49 -21.55
CA LYS A 131 -5.49 -11.37 -22.52
C LYS A 131 -6.41 -11.64 -23.70
N ALA A 132 -6.52 -12.89 -24.14
CA ALA A 132 -7.38 -13.29 -25.26
C ALA A 132 -8.85 -13.42 -24.89
N PHE A 133 -9.19 -13.98 -23.70
CA PHE A 133 -10.54 -14.40 -23.34
C PHE A 133 -11.10 -13.75 -22.07
N GLY A 134 -10.31 -12.86 -21.42
CA GLY A 134 -10.75 -12.07 -20.26
C GLY A 134 -11.11 -12.93 -19.05
N ASP A 135 -12.22 -12.59 -18.39
CA ASP A 135 -12.67 -13.23 -17.15
C ASP A 135 -13.17 -14.67 -17.29
N LYS A 136 -13.17 -15.20 -18.53
CA LYS A 136 -13.45 -16.63 -18.76
C LYS A 136 -12.27 -17.53 -18.41
N VAL A 137 -11.08 -16.98 -18.09
CA VAL A 137 -9.87 -17.72 -17.82
C VAL A 137 -9.61 -17.75 -16.31
N ILE A 138 -9.46 -18.95 -15.77
CA ILE A 138 -9.24 -19.20 -14.34
C ILE A 138 -7.90 -19.92 -14.18
N LEU A 139 -7.09 -19.46 -13.22
CA LEU A 139 -5.83 -20.10 -12.81
C LEU A 139 -6.06 -20.91 -11.52
N ALA A 140 -5.70 -22.20 -11.53
CA ALA A 140 -5.86 -23.08 -10.36
C ALA A 140 -4.82 -24.21 -10.30
N GLY A 141 -4.95 -25.09 -9.33
CA GLY A 141 -4.09 -26.27 -9.14
C GLY A 141 -3.02 -26.08 -8.08
N ASN A 142 -1.78 -26.42 -8.39
CA ASN A 142 -0.64 -26.30 -7.46
C ASN A 142 -0.21 -24.84 -7.23
N ILE A 143 -0.63 -23.92 -8.09
CA ILE A 143 -0.48 -22.46 -7.96
C ILE A 143 -1.84 -21.79 -7.95
N GLY A 144 -1.92 -20.61 -7.37
CA GLY A 144 -3.18 -19.87 -7.27
C GLY A 144 -4.09 -20.38 -6.15
N THR A 145 -5.40 -20.29 -6.38
CA THR A 145 -6.44 -20.72 -5.45
C THR A 145 -6.84 -22.18 -5.75
N PRO A 146 -7.12 -23.02 -4.73
CA PRO A 146 -7.60 -24.38 -4.93
C PRO A 146 -8.83 -24.45 -5.84
N LEU A 147 -8.90 -25.50 -6.67
CA LEU A 147 -9.96 -25.61 -7.69
C LEU A 147 -11.36 -25.73 -7.07
N CYS A 148 -11.47 -26.35 -5.90
CA CYS A 148 -12.73 -26.47 -5.16
C CYS A 148 -13.38 -25.12 -4.83
N HIS A 149 -12.59 -24.07 -4.66
CA HIS A 149 -13.08 -22.71 -4.45
C HIS A 149 -13.96 -22.22 -5.58
N TYR A 150 -13.61 -22.55 -6.83
CA TYR A 150 -14.31 -22.09 -8.03
C TYR A 150 -15.34 -23.10 -8.56
N ALA A 151 -15.30 -24.35 -8.13
CA ALA A 151 -15.93 -25.49 -8.81
C ALA A 151 -17.44 -25.31 -9.11
N LYS A 152 -18.20 -24.64 -8.23
CA LYS A 152 -19.64 -24.36 -8.45
C LYS A 152 -19.89 -23.17 -9.38
N ASP A 153 -18.93 -22.24 -9.50
CA ASP A 153 -19.10 -20.95 -10.19
C ASP A 153 -18.52 -20.94 -11.61
N ILE A 154 -17.74 -21.98 -11.97
CA ILE A 154 -17.11 -22.09 -13.29
C ILE A 154 -18.18 -22.25 -14.38
N LYS A 155 -18.23 -21.28 -15.28
CA LYS A 155 -19.16 -21.28 -16.43
C LYS A 155 -18.70 -22.28 -17.49
N LYS A 156 -19.64 -22.85 -18.23
CA LYS A 156 -19.42 -23.87 -19.27
C LYS A 156 -18.50 -23.48 -20.42
N ASP A 157 -18.34 -22.18 -20.66
CA ASP A 157 -17.48 -21.60 -21.71
C ASP A 157 -16.16 -21.03 -21.15
N SER A 158 -15.77 -21.41 -19.94
CA SER A 158 -14.54 -21.02 -19.32
C SER A 158 -13.33 -21.86 -19.76
N TYR A 159 -12.16 -21.27 -19.60
CA TYR A 159 -10.86 -21.92 -19.75
C TYR A 159 -10.21 -22.04 -18.37
N LEU A 160 -9.74 -23.23 -18.03
CA LEU A 160 -9.06 -23.51 -16.80
C LEU A 160 -7.59 -23.83 -17.08
N VAL A 161 -6.68 -23.00 -16.62
CA VAL A 161 -5.22 -23.20 -16.74
C VAL A 161 -4.70 -23.70 -15.40
N MET A 162 -4.09 -24.87 -15.37
CA MET A 162 -3.72 -25.57 -14.13
C MET A 162 -2.26 -25.98 -14.11
N GLU A 163 -1.54 -25.64 -13.04
CA GLU A 163 -0.32 -26.34 -12.68
C GLU A 163 -0.69 -27.62 -11.92
N ILE A 164 -0.17 -28.77 -12.37
CA ILE A 164 -0.48 -30.08 -11.78
C ILE A 164 0.82 -30.73 -11.31
N SER A 165 0.94 -30.93 -9.99
CA SER A 165 2.07 -31.64 -9.39
C SER A 165 1.91 -33.15 -9.47
N ASP A 166 3.03 -33.87 -9.38
CA ASP A 166 3.06 -35.32 -9.24
C ASP A 166 2.31 -35.79 -7.99
N HIS A 167 2.40 -35.07 -6.89
CA HIS A 167 1.65 -35.35 -5.66
C HIS A 167 0.13 -35.31 -5.88
N GLN A 168 -0.36 -34.38 -6.71
CA GLN A 168 -1.77 -34.33 -7.08
C GLN A 168 -2.14 -35.50 -8.01
N LEU A 169 -1.32 -35.78 -9.02
CA LEU A 169 -1.57 -36.87 -9.97
C LEU A 169 -1.64 -38.26 -9.31
N CYS A 170 -1.04 -38.44 -8.12
CA CYS A 170 -1.17 -39.70 -7.38
C CYS A 170 -2.62 -40.14 -7.16
N ASP A 171 -3.48 -39.23 -6.78
CA ASP A 171 -4.83 -39.47 -6.31
C ASP A 171 -5.90 -38.82 -7.22
N MET A 172 -5.61 -38.81 -8.54
CA MET A 172 -6.51 -38.37 -9.61
C MET A 172 -6.81 -39.58 -10.51
N TYR A 173 -8.11 -39.81 -10.79
CA TYR A 173 -8.59 -41.00 -11.51
C TYR A 173 -9.47 -40.64 -12.72
N ASP A 174 -10.49 -39.81 -12.55
CA ASP A 174 -11.42 -39.39 -13.59
C ASP A 174 -11.02 -38.05 -14.24
N PHE A 175 -10.10 -37.31 -13.60
CA PHE A 175 -9.66 -36.01 -14.07
C PHE A 175 -9.10 -36.10 -15.49
N LYS A 176 -9.54 -35.15 -16.36
CA LYS A 176 -9.18 -35.09 -17.77
C LYS A 176 -8.85 -33.65 -18.17
N THR A 177 -7.76 -33.45 -18.85
CA THR A 177 -7.43 -32.20 -19.55
C THR A 177 -7.80 -32.28 -21.03
N ASN A 178 -8.00 -31.14 -21.70
CA ASN A 178 -8.12 -31.06 -23.16
C ASN A 178 -6.76 -30.83 -23.83
N VAL A 179 -5.88 -30.08 -23.13
CA VAL A 179 -4.50 -29.88 -23.53
C VAL A 179 -3.63 -30.20 -22.32
N SER A 180 -2.72 -31.15 -22.47
CA SER A 180 -1.69 -31.46 -21.47
C SER A 180 -0.32 -31.05 -21.96
N VAL A 181 0.39 -30.31 -21.12
CA VAL A 181 1.79 -29.95 -21.36
C VAL A 181 2.67 -30.73 -20.37
N MET A 182 3.64 -31.48 -20.91
CA MET A 182 4.74 -32.04 -20.13
C MET A 182 6.02 -31.29 -20.48
N THR A 183 6.61 -30.60 -19.50
CA THR A 183 7.75 -29.71 -19.76
C THR A 183 9.07 -30.45 -19.85
N ASN A 184 9.27 -31.44 -18.98
CA ASN A 184 10.45 -32.33 -18.93
C ASN A 184 10.28 -33.38 -17.82
N ILE A 185 11.09 -34.41 -17.84
CA ILE A 185 11.23 -35.44 -16.80
C ILE A 185 12.69 -35.51 -16.38
N TYR A 186 12.95 -35.30 -15.07
CA TYR A 186 14.26 -35.49 -14.43
C TYR A 186 14.06 -36.14 -13.06
N GLU A 187 15.10 -36.77 -12.55
CA GLU A 187 15.04 -37.42 -11.23
C GLU A 187 14.76 -36.38 -10.12
N CYS A 188 13.63 -36.55 -9.45
CA CYS A 188 13.28 -35.75 -8.28
C CYS A 188 12.16 -36.44 -7.46
N HIS A 189 11.93 -35.97 -6.23
CA HIS A 189 10.89 -36.46 -5.30
C HIS A 189 10.96 -37.95 -5.03
N THR A 190 12.13 -38.58 -5.09
CA THR A 190 12.33 -40.01 -4.77
C THR A 190 12.00 -40.33 -3.32
N ASP A 191 12.11 -39.36 -2.40
CA ASP A 191 11.67 -39.46 -1.01
C ASP A 191 10.15 -39.61 -0.83
N PHE A 192 9.34 -39.22 -1.80
CA PHE A 192 7.90 -39.35 -1.83
C PHE A 192 7.43 -40.58 -2.62
N HIS A 193 8.06 -40.82 -3.77
CA HIS A 193 7.63 -41.90 -4.71
C HIS A 193 8.33 -43.23 -4.53
N ASP A 194 9.33 -43.35 -3.64
CA ASP A 194 10.21 -44.48 -3.40
C ASP A 194 11.13 -44.88 -4.58
N SER A 195 10.80 -44.52 -5.83
CA SER A 195 11.63 -44.74 -7.01
C SER A 195 11.36 -43.72 -8.12
N HIS A 196 12.34 -43.50 -8.95
CA HIS A 196 12.21 -42.64 -10.15
C HIS A 196 11.13 -43.18 -11.11
N GLU A 197 11.10 -44.48 -11.36
CA GLU A 197 10.12 -45.15 -12.23
C GLU A 197 8.68 -44.82 -11.78
N ARG A 198 8.42 -44.92 -10.50
CA ARG A 198 7.08 -44.60 -9.94
C ARG A 198 6.73 -43.11 -10.09
N TYR A 199 7.69 -42.21 -9.92
CA TYR A 199 7.55 -40.80 -10.18
C TYR A 199 7.15 -40.52 -11.64
N VAL A 200 7.89 -41.11 -12.60
CA VAL A 200 7.66 -40.99 -14.04
C VAL A 200 6.27 -41.50 -14.43
N MET A 201 5.91 -42.69 -13.95
CA MET A 201 4.59 -43.29 -14.19
C MET A 201 3.45 -42.46 -13.57
N THR A 202 3.72 -41.80 -12.46
CA THR A 202 2.73 -40.87 -11.86
C THR A 202 2.49 -39.67 -12.77
N LYS A 203 3.53 -39.07 -13.35
CA LYS A 203 3.38 -37.96 -14.30
C LYS A 203 2.62 -38.34 -15.56
N LYS A 204 2.81 -39.56 -16.07
CA LYS A 204 2.06 -40.11 -17.23
C LYS A 204 0.56 -40.05 -17.03
N LYS A 205 0.07 -40.14 -15.79
CA LYS A 205 -1.37 -40.09 -15.47
C LYS A 205 -2.09 -38.85 -16.00
N ILE A 206 -1.40 -37.73 -16.29
CA ILE A 206 -2.03 -36.55 -16.91
C ILE A 206 -2.70 -36.87 -18.26
N PHE A 207 -2.25 -37.94 -18.95
CA PHE A 207 -2.78 -38.38 -20.24
C PHE A 207 -3.76 -39.53 -20.13
N ASN A 208 -4.00 -40.13 -18.94
CA ASN A 208 -4.76 -41.38 -18.79
C ASN A 208 -6.18 -41.32 -19.39
N ASN A 209 -6.85 -40.16 -19.26
CA ASN A 209 -8.24 -39.97 -19.69
C ASN A 209 -8.33 -39.23 -21.03
N HIS A 210 -7.24 -39.07 -21.77
CA HIS A 210 -7.20 -38.45 -23.08
C HIS A 210 -7.88 -39.32 -24.16
N SER A 211 -8.43 -38.65 -25.14
CA SER A 211 -8.90 -39.20 -26.40
C SER A 211 -8.05 -38.68 -27.58
N LYS A 212 -8.34 -39.09 -28.80
CA LYS A 212 -7.66 -38.57 -30.00
C LYS A 212 -7.92 -37.07 -30.25
N ASP A 213 -8.99 -36.53 -29.67
CA ASP A 213 -9.34 -35.11 -29.80
C ASP A 213 -8.59 -34.21 -28.81
N ASP A 214 -7.89 -34.79 -27.82
CA ASP A 214 -7.10 -34.09 -26.84
C ASP A 214 -5.65 -33.93 -27.32
N ILE A 215 -4.98 -32.85 -26.87
CA ILE A 215 -3.63 -32.50 -27.34
C ILE A 215 -2.60 -32.78 -26.23
N ALA A 216 -1.51 -33.42 -26.60
CA ALA A 216 -0.34 -33.61 -25.75
C ALA A 216 0.85 -32.81 -26.33
N ILE A 217 1.38 -31.85 -25.55
CA ILE A 217 2.53 -31.02 -25.89
C ILE A 217 3.75 -31.62 -25.17
N ILE A 218 4.74 -32.08 -25.92
CA ILE A 218 5.82 -32.98 -25.50
C ILE A 218 7.19 -32.41 -25.87
N ASN A 219 8.15 -32.53 -24.95
CA ASN A 219 9.53 -32.13 -25.14
C ASN A 219 10.31 -33.19 -25.95
N MET A 220 10.64 -32.87 -27.19
CA MET A 220 11.42 -33.80 -28.06
C MET A 220 12.90 -33.94 -27.61
N ASP A 221 13.43 -32.98 -26.84
CA ASP A 221 14.80 -33.03 -26.33
C ASP A 221 14.97 -33.94 -25.11
N ASN A 222 13.83 -34.38 -24.50
CA ASN A 222 13.83 -35.24 -23.33
C ASN A 222 13.51 -36.69 -23.74
N SER A 223 14.53 -37.55 -23.81
CA SER A 223 14.41 -38.94 -24.31
C SER A 223 13.49 -39.79 -23.44
N GLU A 224 13.47 -39.59 -22.10
CA GLU A 224 12.62 -40.32 -21.19
C GLU A 224 11.14 -39.94 -21.38
N GLU A 225 10.86 -38.64 -21.62
CA GLU A 225 9.51 -38.16 -21.91
C GLU A 225 9.00 -38.71 -23.25
N MET A 226 9.87 -38.76 -24.27
CA MET A 226 9.58 -39.33 -25.58
C MET A 226 9.21 -40.82 -25.49
N GLU A 227 9.96 -41.60 -24.70
CA GLU A 227 9.67 -43.04 -24.46
C GLU A 227 8.34 -43.18 -23.73
N LEU A 228 8.15 -42.42 -22.61
CA LEU A 228 6.98 -42.46 -21.76
C LEU A 228 5.68 -42.17 -22.52
N THR A 229 5.74 -41.23 -23.48
CA THR A 229 4.55 -40.75 -24.23
C THR A 229 4.36 -41.47 -25.57
N SER A 230 5.16 -42.50 -25.88
CA SER A 230 5.11 -43.23 -27.16
C SER A 230 3.76 -43.85 -27.45
N ASP A 231 3.07 -44.38 -26.44
CA ASP A 231 1.83 -45.14 -26.49
C ASP A 231 0.55 -44.34 -26.17
N ILE A 232 0.64 -43.04 -25.85
CA ILE A 232 -0.54 -42.21 -25.57
C ILE A 232 -1.40 -41.99 -26.80
N VAL A 233 -2.72 -41.90 -26.62
CA VAL A 233 -3.70 -41.82 -27.71
C VAL A 233 -3.93 -40.40 -28.23
N SER A 234 -3.49 -39.39 -27.50
CA SER A 234 -3.65 -37.95 -27.79
C SER A 234 -3.01 -37.58 -29.12
N THR A 235 -3.52 -36.53 -29.79
CA THR A 235 -2.76 -35.84 -30.83
C THR A 235 -1.50 -35.18 -30.21
N LYS A 236 -0.34 -35.44 -30.76
CA LYS A 236 0.94 -34.98 -30.21
C LYS A 236 1.44 -33.76 -30.98
N GLU A 237 1.84 -32.72 -30.24
CA GLU A 237 2.62 -31.58 -30.75
C GLU A 237 3.93 -31.50 -29.98
N TYR A 238 5.02 -31.21 -30.68
CA TYR A 238 6.38 -31.29 -30.12
C TYR A 238 7.04 -29.93 -30.09
N PHE A 239 7.85 -29.70 -29.05
CA PHE A 239 8.77 -28.56 -28.99
C PHE A 239 10.22 -29.05 -28.77
N SER A 240 11.17 -28.22 -29.22
CA SER A 240 12.59 -28.56 -29.12
C SER A 240 13.51 -27.34 -29.23
N CYS A 241 14.62 -27.34 -28.48
CA CYS A 241 15.74 -26.42 -28.71
C CYS A 241 16.79 -27.00 -29.67
N ASP A 242 16.85 -28.30 -29.82
CA ASP A 242 17.92 -29.02 -30.56
C ASP A 242 17.46 -29.53 -31.92
N ASN A 243 16.15 -29.81 -32.09
CA ASN A 243 15.61 -30.44 -33.26
C ASN A 243 14.51 -29.60 -33.93
N LYS A 244 14.35 -29.75 -35.24
CA LYS A 244 13.23 -29.16 -35.99
C LYS A 244 11.97 -29.95 -35.75
N THR A 245 10.91 -29.26 -35.25
CA THR A 245 9.59 -29.84 -34.94
C THR A 245 8.47 -28.80 -35.06
N ASP A 246 7.28 -29.00 -34.42
CA ASP A 246 6.14 -28.08 -34.52
C ASP A 246 6.44 -26.68 -34.00
N CYS A 247 7.17 -26.58 -32.85
CA CYS A 247 7.70 -25.34 -32.32
C CYS A 247 9.18 -25.55 -31.90
N TYR A 248 10.11 -24.80 -32.47
CA TYR A 248 11.54 -25.03 -32.20
C TYR A 248 12.34 -23.74 -32.17
N TYR A 249 13.47 -23.77 -31.42
CA TYR A 249 14.45 -22.70 -31.35
C TYR A 249 15.59 -22.95 -32.33
N LYS A 250 15.97 -21.93 -33.09
CA LYS A 250 17.16 -21.98 -33.97
C LYS A 250 17.66 -20.57 -34.25
N ASP A 251 18.99 -20.38 -34.21
CA ASP A 251 19.69 -19.17 -34.65
C ASP A 251 19.09 -17.86 -34.12
N GLY A 252 18.76 -17.81 -32.83
CA GLY A 252 18.19 -16.63 -32.19
C GLY A 252 16.69 -16.42 -32.44
N PHE A 253 15.97 -17.37 -33.02
CA PHE A 253 14.53 -17.32 -33.30
C PHE A 253 13.79 -18.55 -32.78
N ILE A 254 12.60 -18.35 -32.27
CA ILE A 254 11.62 -19.43 -32.13
C ILE A 254 10.82 -19.50 -33.42
N TYR A 255 10.65 -20.71 -33.94
CA TYR A 255 9.90 -21.06 -35.14
C TYR A 255 8.61 -21.76 -34.72
N TYR A 256 7.51 -21.51 -35.44
CA TYR A 256 6.25 -22.23 -35.33
C TYR A 256 5.85 -22.71 -36.72
N LYS A 257 5.66 -24.02 -36.88
CA LYS A 257 5.35 -24.66 -38.20
C LYS A 257 6.25 -24.14 -39.32
N ASP A 258 7.58 -24.14 -39.09
CA ASP A 258 8.65 -23.72 -40.02
C ASP A 258 8.71 -22.20 -40.30
N GLU A 259 7.81 -21.39 -39.80
CA GLU A 259 7.85 -19.94 -39.95
C GLU A 259 8.60 -19.29 -38.77
N LYS A 260 9.42 -18.28 -39.09
CA LYS A 260 10.04 -17.44 -38.03
C LYS A 260 8.95 -16.77 -37.24
N TYR A 261 8.80 -17.16 -35.95
CA TYR A 261 7.69 -16.69 -35.13
C TYR A 261 8.08 -15.51 -34.26
N ILE A 262 9.17 -15.58 -33.47
CA ILE A 262 9.62 -14.51 -32.60
C ILE A 262 11.15 -14.49 -32.48
N ASP A 263 11.73 -13.29 -32.48
CA ASP A 263 13.13 -13.01 -32.21
C ASP A 263 13.38 -13.08 -30.71
N THR A 264 14.29 -13.98 -30.26
CA THR A 264 14.57 -14.18 -28.84
C THR A 264 15.31 -12.99 -28.21
N SER A 265 15.87 -12.08 -28.99
CA SER A 265 16.44 -10.82 -28.49
C SER A 265 15.36 -9.93 -27.83
N LYS A 266 14.11 -10.03 -28.31
CA LYS A 266 12.95 -9.28 -27.83
C LYS A 266 12.27 -9.90 -26.61
N ILE A 267 12.66 -11.10 -26.20
CA ILE A 267 12.11 -11.82 -25.05
C ILE A 267 12.92 -11.45 -23.81
N ILE A 268 12.22 -11.09 -22.71
CA ILE A 268 12.88 -10.75 -21.44
C ILE A 268 13.51 -12.01 -20.82
N LEU A 269 12.77 -13.12 -20.76
CA LEU A 269 13.25 -14.39 -20.21
C LEU A 269 14.27 -15.05 -21.15
N LYS A 270 15.54 -15.12 -20.74
CA LYS A 270 16.62 -15.73 -21.51
C LYS A 270 16.89 -17.19 -21.12
N GLY A 271 17.55 -17.90 -22.00
CA GLY A 271 18.02 -19.29 -21.79
C GLY A 271 17.09 -20.34 -22.36
N ASN A 272 17.70 -21.49 -22.80
CA ASN A 272 16.99 -22.55 -23.50
C ASN A 272 15.80 -23.12 -22.71
N HIS A 273 15.93 -23.27 -21.39
CA HIS A 273 14.83 -23.72 -20.53
C HIS A 273 13.62 -22.78 -20.56
N ASN A 274 13.85 -21.46 -20.68
CA ASN A 274 12.75 -20.50 -20.81
C ASN A 274 12.19 -20.50 -22.24
N TYR A 275 13.04 -20.72 -23.26
CA TYR A 275 12.55 -20.86 -24.63
C TYR A 275 11.67 -22.12 -24.75
N GLN A 276 12.01 -23.23 -24.06
CA GLN A 276 11.15 -24.42 -23.98
C GLN A 276 9.79 -24.07 -23.30
N ASN A 277 9.79 -23.38 -22.16
CA ASN A 277 8.56 -22.95 -21.48
C ASN A 277 7.67 -22.07 -22.38
N ILE A 278 8.29 -21.17 -23.15
CA ILE A 278 7.60 -20.28 -24.09
C ILE A 278 7.02 -21.07 -25.27
N MET A 279 7.78 -22.02 -25.83
CA MET A 279 7.31 -22.88 -26.94
C MET A 279 6.10 -23.71 -26.51
N CYS A 280 6.08 -24.25 -25.28
CA CYS A 280 4.89 -24.89 -24.69
C CYS A 280 3.68 -23.96 -24.67
N ALA A 281 3.90 -22.70 -24.24
CA ALA A 281 2.81 -21.74 -24.14
C ALA A 281 2.30 -21.30 -25.53
N ILE A 282 3.18 -21.15 -26.53
CA ILE A 282 2.79 -20.89 -27.92
C ILE A 282 1.89 -22.01 -28.43
N LEU A 283 2.34 -23.27 -28.30
CA LEU A 283 1.56 -24.42 -28.75
C LEU A 283 0.19 -24.49 -28.07
N ALA A 284 0.14 -24.39 -26.74
CA ALA A 284 -1.11 -24.44 -25.97
C ALA A 284 -2.10 -23.33 -26.36
N ALA A 285 -1.63 -22.11 -26.56
CA ALA A 285 -2.46 -20.97 -26.96
C ALA A 285 -2.98 -21.12 -28.39
N LYS A 286 -2.17 -21.68 -29.29
CA LYS A 286 -2.53 -21.92 -30.69
C LYS A 286 -3.66 -22.95 -30.85
N VAL A 287 -3.75 -23.96 -29.97
CA VAL A 287 -4.88 -24.90 -29.94
C VAL A 287 -6.23 -24.16 -29.82
N TYR A 288 -6.28 -23.07 -29.07
CA TYR A 288 -7.49 -22.28 -28.86
C TYR A 288 -7.62 -21.06 -29.79
N GLY A 289 -6.78 -20.95 -30.81
CA GLY A 289 -6.87 -19.93 -31.86
C GLY A 289 -6.51 -18.52 -31.39
N VAL A 290 -5.69 -18.40 -30.34
CA VAL A 290 -5.19 -17.08 -29.90
C VAL A 290 -4.34 -16.45 -31.00
N SER A 291 -4.55 -15.15 -31.24
CA SER A 291 -3.83 -14.42 -32.30
C SER A 291 -2.34 -14.29 -32.02
N ASP A 292 -1.53 -14.24 -33.08
CA ASP A 292 -0.09 -14.09 -32.99
C ASP A 292 0.34 -12.81 -32.28
N GLU A 293 -0.42 -11.74 -32.44
CA GLU A 293 -0.19 -10.46 -31.81
C GLU A 293 -0.24 -10.58 -30.28
N ILE A 294 -1.28 -11.20 -29.74
CA ILE A 294 -1.42 -11.40 -28.29
C ILE A 294 -0.31 -12.29 -27.74
N ILE A 295 -0.01 -13.39 -28.42
CA ILE A 295 1.03 -14.34 -27.98
C ILE A 295 2.39 -13.64 -27.95
N LYS A 296 2.77 -12.95 -29.05
CA LYS A 296 4.06 -12.26 -29.17
C LYS A 296 4.21 -11.13 -28.16
N ASP A 297 3.15 -10.38 -27.90
CA ASP A 297 3.15 -9.29 -26.92
C ASP A 297 3.39 -9.83 -25.51
N ILE A 298 2.64 -10.86 -25.06
CA ILE A 298 2.84 -11.45 -23.74
C ILE A 298 4.23 -12.09 -23.62
N VAL A 299 4.65 -12.89 -24.58
CA VAL A 299 5.96 -13.57 -24.55
C VAL A 299 7.13 -12.56 -24.50
N SER A 300 7.00 -11.40 -25.18
CA SER A 300 8.02 -10.35 -25.17
C SER A 300 8.08 -9.57 -23.87
N THR A 301 6.95 -9.41 -23.17
CA THR A 301 6.80 -8.55 -21.99
C THR A 301 6.81 -9.34 -20.67
N PHE A 302 6.68 -10.65 -20.72
CA PHE A 302 6.63 -11.50 -19.52
C PHE A 302 8.00 -11.51 -18.82
N SER A 303 8.04 -10.94 -17.61
CA SER A 303 9.27 -10.73 -16.82
C SER A 303 9.63 -11.90 -15.90
N GLY A 304 8.85 -12.98 -15.90
CA GLY A 304 9.02 -14.14 -15.02
C GLY A 304 7.88 -14.29 -14.02
N VAL A 305 7.97 -15.35 -13.24
CA VAL A 305 7.08 -15.61 -12.10
C VAL A 305 7.67 -14.92 -10.89
N GLU A 306 6.87 -14.23 -10.12
CA GLU A 306 7.31 -13.54 -8.90
C GLU A 306 8.13 -14.49 -8.01
N HIS A 307 9.29 -14.02 -7.56
CA HIS A 307 10.27 -14.75 -6.76
C HIS A 307 10.95 -15.95 -7.44
N ARG A 308 10.76 -16.16 -8.75
CA ARG A 308 11.42 -17.25 -9.50
C ARG A 308 12.13 -16.71 -10.73
N LEU A 309 13.42 -16.45 -10.60
CA LEU A 309 14.29 -15.79 -11.61
C LEU A 309 13.60 -14.54 -12.19
N GLU A 310 12.84 -13.85 -11.33
CA GLU A 310 12.06 -12.67 -11.65
C GLU A 310 13.00 -11.52 -12.00
N TYR A 311 12.87 -10.96 -13.19
CA TYR A 311 13.60 -9.75 -13.56
C TYR A 311 13.00 -8.55 -12.86
N VAL A 312 13.68 -8.02 -11.85
CA VAL A 312 13.24 -6.85 -11.07
C VAL A 312 13.41 -5.55 -11.84
N GLY A 313 14.42 -5.48 -12.70
CA GLY A 313 14.69 -4.32 -13.53
C GLY A 313 16.19 -4.04 -13.71
N ASN A 314 16.47 -2.97 -14.48
CA ASN A 314 17.83 -2.41 -14.57
C ASN A 314 17.96 -1.31 -13.50
N ILE A 315 18.90 -1.52 -12.56
CA ILE A 315 19.18 -0.58 -11.47
C ILE A 315 20.54 0.08 -11.72
N ASN A 316 20.51 1.27 -12.31
CA ASN A 316 21.71 2.05 -12.62
C ASN A 316 22.75 1.22 -13.42
N GLY A 317 22.31 0.58 -14.50
CA GLY A 317 23.16 -0.22 -15.37
C GLY A 317 23.35 -1.68 -14.96
N ARG A 318 22.81 -2.12 -13.80
CA ARG A 318 22.87 -3.50 -13.30
C ARG A 318 21.55 -4.22 -13.57
N GLU A 319 21.62 -5.43 -14.09
CA GLU A 319 20.44 -6.29 -14.19
C GLU A 319 20.19 -7.00 -12.86
N VAL A 320 18.99 -6.86 -12.29
CA VAL A 320 18.64 -7.41 -10.98
C VAL A 320 17.60 -8.51 -11.13
N TYR A 321 17.86 -9.66 -10.49
CA TYR A 321 16.98 -10.82 -10.51
C TYR A 321 16.67 -11.31 -9.10
N ASN A 322 15.38 -11.61 -8.87
CA ASN A 322 14.86 -12.17 -7.64
C ASN A 322 14.49 -13.63 -7.84
N ASP A 323 15.25 -14.51 -7.20
CA ASP A 323 15.03 -15.95 -7.23
C ASP A 323 14.88 -16.51 -5.80
N SER A 324 14.16 -15.75 -4.95
CA SER A 324 13.94 -16.10 -3.54
C SER A 324 13.29 -17.49 -3.35
N LYS A 325 12.58 -18.01 -4.35
CA LYS A 325 11.98 -19.35 -4.36
C LYS A 325 12.99 -20.49 -4.44
N SER A 326 14.24 -20.19 -4.80
CA SER A 326 15.34 -21.17 -4.81
C SER A 326 15.81 -21.49 -3.39
N THR A 327 15.09 -22.41 -2.74
CA THR A 327 15.32 -22.86 -1.36
C THR A 327 16.23 -24.08 -1.23
N ASN A 328 16.83 -24.51 -2.34
CA ASN A 328 17.80 -25.62 -2.45
C ASN A 328 18.89 -25.30 -3.48
N THR A 329 19.97 -26.11 -3.50
CA THR A 329 21.10 -25.92 -4.38
C THR A 329 20.77 -26.15 -5.85
N GLU A 330 19.95 -27.17 -6.18
CA GLU A 330 19.58 -27.51 -7.56
C GLU A 330 18.89 -26.31 -8.26
N SER A 331 17.99 -25.63 -7.57
CA SER A 331 17.32 -24.43 -8.12
C SER A 331 18.31 -23.30 -8.37
N THR A 332 19.26 -23.09 -7.47
CA THR A 332 20.31 -22.06 -7.61
C THR A 332 21.29 -22.40 -8.74
N VAL A 333 21.58 -23.70 -9.00
CA VAL A 333 22.32 -24.15 -10.17
C VAL A 333 21.66 -23.70 -11.47
N ILE A 334 20.34 -23.86 -11.57
CA ILE A 334 19.56 -23.41 -12.74
C ILE A 334 19.66 -21.90 -12.92
N ALA A 335 19.51 -21.15 -11.83
CA ALA A 335 19.59 -19.70 -11.85
C ALA A 335 20.95 -19.20 -12.32
N LEU A 336 22.04 -19.75 -11.79
CA LEU A 336 23.41 -19.39 -12.17
C LEU A 336 23.74 -19.73 -13.63
N ASN A 337 23.29 -20.87 -14.13
CA ASN A 337 23.48 -21.28 -15.52
C ASN A 337 22.68 -20.45 -16.53
N SER A 338 21.77 -19.60 -16.07
CA SER A 338 21.00 -18.71 -16.93
C SER A 338 21.78 -17.48 -17.40
N PHE A 339 22.96 -17.23 -16.83
CA PHE A 339 23.73 -16.02 -17.06
C PHE A 339 25.16 -16.34 -17.47
N ASP A 340 25.68 -15.55 -18.44
CA ASP A 340 27.05 -15.55 -18.92
C ASP A 340 27.85 -14.29 -18.53
N LYS A 341 27.24 -13.42 -17.70
CA LYS A 341 27.80 -12.16 -17.20
C LYS A 341 28.33 -12.28 -15.78
N ASP A 342 29.20 -11.35 -15.41
CA ASP A 342 29.70 -11.22 -14.03
C ASP A 342 28.50 -11.06 -13.05
N THR A 343 28.42 -11.98 -12.09
CA THR A 343 27.27 -12.07 -11.18
C THR A 343 27.72 -11.84 -9.74
N ILE A 344 26.97 -11.03 -9.01
CA ILE A 344 27.02 -10.93 -7.55
C ILE A 344 25.85 -11.72 -7.01
N LEU A 345 26.17 -12.79 -6.27
CA LEU A 345 25.19 -13.73 -5.76
C LEU A 345 24.91 -13.48 -4.27
N ILE A 346 23.64 -13.30 -3.90
CA ILE A 346 23.18 -13.22 -2.53
C ILE A 346 22.65 -14.60 -2.13
N MET A 347 23.28 -15.22 -1.11
CA MET A 347 22.96 -16.57 -0.61
C MET A 347 22.71 -16.56 0.89
N GLY A 348 21.88 -17.50 1.37
CA GLY A 348 21.72 -17.75 2.80
C GLY A 348 20.29 -18.02 3.24
N GLY A 349 20.15 -18.41 4.50
CA GLY A 349 18.89 -18.80 5.12
C GLY A 349 19.08 -19.93 6.11
N THR A 350 17.99 -20.67 6.36
CA THR A 350 17.91 -21.79 7.34
C THR A 350 18.88 -22.93 6.97
N ASP A 351 19.64 -23.40 7.94
CA ASP A 351 20.58 -24.51 7.76
C ASP A 351 19.87 -25.87 7.84
N ARG A 352 19.80 -26.57 6.71
CA ARG A 352 19.27 -27.92 6.60
C ARG A 352 20.36 -28.99 6.44
N GLY A 353 21.63 -28.63 6.60
CA GLY A 353 22.76 -29.53 6.51
C GLY A 353 23.18 -30.00 5.10
N HIS A 354 22.53 -29.49 4.04
CA HIS A 354 22.86 -29.88 2.65
C HIS A 354 24.20 -29.32 2.19
N SER A 355 24.83 -29.97 1.19
CA SER A 355 26.10 -29.57 0.60
C SER A 355 25.91 -28.43 -0.40
N PHE A 356 26.93 -27.56 -0.53
CA PHE A 356 27.01 -26.52 -1.58
C PHE A 356 27.93 -26.93 -2.75
N GLU A 357 28.50 -28.13 -2.75
CA GLU A 357 29.49 -28.54 -3.75
C GLU A 357 28.98 -28.52 -5.19
N GLU A 358 27.69 -28.75 -5.42
CA GLU A 358 27.04 -28.69 -6.73
C GLU A 358 27.11 -27.30 -7.39
N LEU A 359 27.26 -26.25 -6.56
CA LEU A 359 27.33 -24.87 -7.04
C LEU A 359 28.69 -24.52 -7.65
N LYS A 360 29.72 -25.31 -7.40
CA LYS A 360 31.11 -25.01 -7.78
C LYS A 360 31.27 -24.67 -9.29
N GLU A 361 30.77 -25.52 -10.16
CA GLU A 361 30.88 -25.31 -11.62
C GLU A 361 29.91 -24.20 -12.13
N PRO A 362 28.63 -24.14 -11.68
CA PRO A 362 27.72 -23.05 -12.04
C PRO A 362 28.19 -21.65 -11.64
N MET A 363 29.01 -21.53 -10.58
CA MET A 363 29.53 -20.25 -10.09
C MET A 363 30.70 -19.67 -10.91
N LYS A 364 31.03 -20.22 -12.11
CA LYS A 364 32.14 -19.76 -12.96
C LYS A 364 32.12 -18.26 -13.32
N HIS A 365 30.95 -17.64 -13.35
CA HIS A 365 30.73 -16.19 -13.57
C HIS A 365 30.45 -15.40 -12.28
N THR A 366 30.45 -16.05 -11.10
CA THR A 366 30.22 -15.39 -9.82
C THR A 366 31.52 -14.76 -9.31
N LYS A 367 31.57 -13.44 -9.25
CA LYS A 367 32.73 -12.71 -8.75
C LYS A 367 32.67 -12.36 -7.26
N LEU A 368 31.50 -12.38 -6.69
CA LEU A 368 31.26 -12.11 -5.27
C LEU A 368 30.04 -12.88 -4.78
N VAL A 369 30.14 -13.50 -3.62
CA VAL A 369 29.01 -14.00 -2.84
C VAL A 369 28.81 -13.12 -1.63
N VAL A 370 27.57 -12.71 -1.36
CA VAL A 370 27.17 -12.06 -0.12
C VAL A 370 26.32 -13.05 0.68
N ALA A 371 26.86 -13.53 1.80
CA ALA A 371 26.26 -14.59 2.61
C ALA A 371 25.59 -14.04 3.88
N TYR A 372 24.34 -14.43 4.14
CA TYR A 372 23.57 -14.00 5.33
C TYR A 372 22.86 -15.18 6.00
N GLY A 373 22.23 -14.93 7.18
CA GLY A 373 21.42 -15.92 7.88
C GLY A 373 22.24 -17.03 8.55
N GLU A 374 21.58 -18.13 8.95
CA GLU A 374 22.20 -19.24 9.69
C GLU A 374 23.35 -19.91 8.91
N THR A 375 23.25 -20.02 7.59
CA THR A 375 24.22 -20.71 6.74
C THR A 375 25.43 -19.86 6.36
N LYS A 376 25.48 -18.57 6.74
CA LYS A 376 26.51 -17.61 6.29
C LYS A 376 27.96 -18.10 6.45
N ASN A 377 28.31 -18.72 7.58
CA ASN A 377 29.66 -19.20 7.84
C ASN A 377 30.01 -20.44 6.97
N ARG A 378 29.08 -21.37 6.80
CA ARG A 378 29.26 -22.54 5.93
C ARG A 378 29.43 -22.12 4.46
N ILE A 379 28.65 -21.14 4.01
CA ILE A 379 28.79 -20.56 2.66
C ILE A 379 30.17 -19.90 2.52
N LYS A 380 30.63 -19.17 3.54
CA LYS A 380 31.96 -18.56 3.54
C LYS A 380 33.08 -19.61 3.41
N GLU A 381 33.04 -20.68 4.21
CA GLU A 381 34.00 -21.81 4.13
C GLU A 381 33.98 -22.48 2.77
N PHE A 382 32.80 -22.68 2.17
CA PHE A 382 32.65 -23.21 0.81
C PHE A 382 33.32 -22.27 -0.21
N CYS A 383 33.00 -20.96 -0.20
CA CYS A 383 33.59 -19.98 -1.11
C CYS A 383 35.11 -19.89 -1.00
N ASP A 384 35.66 -19.97 0.23
CA ASP A 384 37.10 -19.95 0.45
C ASP A 384 37.78 -21.16 -0.20
N ARG A 385 37.16 -22.38 -0.12
CA ARG A 385 37.69 -23.58 -0.80
C ARG A 385 37.74 -23.48 -2.32
N ILE A 386 36.67 -22.86 -2.89
CA ILE A 386 36.57 -22.68 -4.37
C ILE A 386 37.20 -21.36 -4.85
N LYS A 387 37.80 -20.57 -3.93
CA LYS A 387 38.49 -19.29 -4.19
C LYS A 387 37.60 -18.20 -4.80
N ILE A 388 36.33 -18.11 -4.40
CA ILE A 388 35.43 -17.02 -4.72
C ILE A 388 35.36 -16.06 -3.52
N LYS A 389 35.45 -14.75 -3.78
CA LYS A 389 35.31 -13.73 -2.74
C LYS A 389 33.94 -13.85 -2.06
N CYS A 390 33.91 -13.91 -0.73
CA CYS A 390 32.66 -13.94 0.05
C CYS A 390 32.67 -12.92 1.18
N ILE A 391 31.61 -12.12 1.28
CA ILE A 391 31.34 -11.18 2.37
C ILE A 391 30.20 -11.73 3.19
N VAL A 392 30.35 -11.73 4.51
CA VAL A 392 29.33 -12.23 5.47
C VAL A 392 28.68 -11.03 6.15
N CYS A 393 27.35 -11.08 6.29
CA CYS A 393 26.56 -10.07 6.97
C CYS A 393 25.41 -10.71 7.78
N ASP A 394 24.62 -9.91 8.48
CA ASP A 394 23.63 -10.47 9.39
C ASP A 394 22.25 -10.68 8.76
N ASN A 395 21.83 -9.83 7.82
CA ASN A 395 20.48 -9.87 7.25
C ASN A 395 20.47 -9.53 5.75
N LEU A 396 19.29 -9.78 5.12
CA LEU A 396 19.09 -9.59 3.69
C LEU A 396 19.19 -8.13 3.24
N VAL A 397 18.77 -7.16 4.08
CA VAL A 397 18.86 -5.72 3.74
C VAL A 397 20.32 -5.31 3.58
N GLU A 398 21.16 -5.70 4.56
CA GLU A 398 22.59 -5.47 4.52
C GLU A 398 23.26 -6.19 3.34
N ALA A 399 22.87 -7.47 3.11
CA ALA A 399 23.38 -8.24 1.98
C ALA A 399 23.08 -7.57 0.63
N THR A 400 21.87 -7.02 0.47
CA THR A 400 21.47 -6.31 -0.74
C THR A 400 22.28 -5.04 -0.97
N GLY A 401 22.53 -4.26 0.12
CA GLY A 401 23.40 -3.07 0.07
C GLY A 401 24.83 -3.41 -0.32
N ILE A 402 25.42 -4.39 0.33
CA ILE A 402 26.79 -4.86 0.01
C ILE A 402 26.89 -5.34 -1.45
N ALA A 403 25.88 -6.07 -1.94
CA ALA A 403 25.84 -6.53 -3.32
C ALA A 403 25.82 -5.36 -4.31
N TYR A 404 24.99 -4.36 -4.05
CA TYR A 404 24.91 -3.16 -4.88
C TYR A 404 26.23 -2.37 -4.88
N ASP A 405 26.81 -2.10 -3.71
CA ASP A 405 28.03 -1.29 -3.56
C ASP A 405 29.29 -1.94 -4.17
N ASN A 406 29.32 -3.28 -4.26
CA ASN A 406 30.41 -4.03 -4.90
C ASN A 406 30.14 -4.39 -6.35
N SER A 407 28.99 -4.01 -6.93
CA SER A 407 28.65 -4.21 -8.34
C SER A 407 29.07 -3.04 -9.22
N LYS A 408 29.23 -3.31 -10.52
CA LYS A 408 29.46 -2.31 -11.58
C LYS A 408 28.32 -2.32 -12.58
N GLU A 409 28.26 -1.34 -13.46
CA GLU A 409 27.38 -1.37 -14.63
C GLU A 409 27.66 -2.65 -15.44
N GLU A 410 26.60 -3.23 -16.00
CA GLU A 410 26.55 -4.51 -16.72
C GLU A 410 26.63 -5.78 -15.84
N ASP A 411 26.94 -5.67 -14.53
CA ASP A 411 26.86 -6.82 -13.62
C ASP A 411 25.42 -7.27 -13.38
N ILE A 412 25.29 -8.53 -13.01
CA ILE A 412 24.04 -9.10 -12.51
C ILE A 412 24.07 -9.11 -10.97
N ILE A 413 23.00 -8.64 -10.34
CA ILE A 413 22.73 -8.86 -8.92
C ILE A 413 21.64 -9.91 -8.82
N LEU A 414 21.95 -11.06 -8.27
CA LEU A 414 21.08 -12.22 -8.19
C LEU A 414 20.83 -12.60 -6.73
N LEU A 415 19.58 -12.50 -6.27
CA LEU A 415 19.15 -13.19 -5.06
C LEU A 415 18.77 -14.62 -5.44
N SER A 416 19.60 -15.62 -5.13
CA SER A 416 19.27 -17.04 -5.24
C SER A 416 19.85 -17.77 -4.03
N PRO A 417 19.03 -17.88 -2.95
CA PRO A 417 19.51 -18.17 -1.61
C PRO A 417 20.10 -19.55 -1.40
N ALA A 418 19.74 -20.56 -2.20
CA ALA A 418 20.05 -21.98 -2.03
C ALA A 418 19.56 -22.59 -0.68
N CYS A 419 18.89 -21.80 0.14
CA CYS A 419 18.44 -22.13 1.49
C CYS A 419 17.00 -21.73 1.73
N ALA A 420 16.29 -22.42 2.63
CA ALA A 420 14.96 -21.99 3.07
C ALA A 420 15.05 -20.65 3.81
N SER A 421 13.90 -19.98 3.99
CA SER A 421 13.84 -18.62 4.53
C SER A 421 13.55 -18.53 6.03
N TRP A 422 13.25 -19.64 6.68
CA TRP A 422 12.59 -19.71 7.99
C TRP A 422 13.43 -19.24 9.19
N ASP A 423 14.72 -18.96 8.99
CA ASP A 423 15.60 -18.34 10.00
C ASP A 423 15.27 -16.86 10.24
N GLN A 424 14.87 -16.11 9.19
CA GLN A 424 14.60 -14.69 9.26
C GLN A 424 13.21 -14.29 8.70
N PHE A 425 12.52 -15.19 7.98
CA PHE A 425 11.26 -14.89 7.31
C PHE A 425 10.25 -16.04 7.45
N PRO A 426 8.95 -15.76 7.51
CA PRO A 426 7.92 -16.80 7.56
C PRO A 426 7.91 -17.66 6.29
N ASP A 427 8.23 -17.08 5.12
CA ASP A 427 8.28 -17.75 3.83
C ASP A 427 9.24 -17.05 2.84
N PHE A 428 9.40 -17.64 1.65
CA PHE A 428 10.26 -17.11 0.61
C PHE A 428 9.64 -15.88 -0.10
N GLU A 429 8.32 -15.67 -0.03
CA GLU A 429 7.60 -14.55 -0.66
C GLU A 429 7.94 -13.26 0.08
N VAL A 430 7.86 -13.28 1.41
CA VAL A 430 8.26 -12.14 2.28
C VAL A 430 9.74 -11.80 2.07
N ARG A 431 10.62 -12.81 2.00
CA ARG A 431 12.05 -12.62 1.70
C ARG A 431 12.27 -11.95 0.34
N GLY A 432 11.62 -12.45 -0.70
CA GLY A 432 11.76 -11.90 -2.05
C GLY A 432 11.18 -10.50 -2.20
N LYS A 433 10.09 -10.20 -1.50
CA LYS A 433 9.52 -8.85 -1.47
C LYS A 433 10.49 -7.86 -0.81
N LEU A 434 11.04 -8.19 0.35
CA LEU A 434 12.00 -7.34 1.04
C LEU A 434 13.24 -7.06 0.19
N PHE A 435 13.74 -8.06 -0.56
CA PHE A 435 14.85 -7.85 -1.50
C PHE A 435 14.48 -6.83 -2.58
N LYS A 436 13.31 -6.98 -3.23
CA LYS A 436 12.83 -6.03 -4.24
C LYS A 436 12.71 -4.63 -3.68
N ASP A 437 12.05 -4.47 -2.54
CA ASP A 437 11.85 -3.18 -1.89
C ASP A 437 13.19 -2.51 -1.51
N THR A 438 14.18 -3.32 -1.12
CA THR A 438 15.51 -2.83 -0.77
C THR A 438 16.31 -2.40 -1.99
N ILE A 439 16.40 -3.23 -3.02
CA ILE A 439 17.24 -2.94 -4.19
C ILE A 439 16.68 -1.79 -5.05
N LEU A 440 15.35 -1.64 -5.10
CA LEU A 440 14.72 -0.54 -5.82
C LEU A 440 15.04 0.83 -5.21
N LYS A 441 15.38 0.90 -3.91
CA LYS A 441 15.86 2.14 -3.25
C LYS A 441 17.17 2.66 -3.86
N TYR A 442 17.97 1.83 -4.51
CA TYR A 442 19.22 2.23 -5.18
C TYR A 442 19.01 2.75 -6.61
N LYS A 443 17.80 2.59 -7.17
CA LYS A 443 17.53 3.09 -8.52
C LYS A 443 17.69 4.60 -8.54
N LYS A 444 18.67 5.13 -9.29
CA LYS A 444 18.79 6.57 -9.52
C LYS A 444 17.50 7.06 -10.14
N SER A 445 16.91 8.07 -9.51
CA SER A 445 15.64 8.64 -9.94
C SER A 445 15.80 9.23 -11.35
N LEU A 446 15.09 8.66 -12.32
CA LEU A 446 15.07 9.13 -13.72
C LEU A 446 14.60 10.58 -13.87
N PHE A 447 13.92 11.13 -12.84
CA PHE A 447 13.41 12.50 -12.88
C PHE A 447 14.45 13.59 -12.52
N LEU A 448 15.67 13.21 -12.10
CA LEU A 448 16.71 14.21 -11.74
C LEU A 448 17.30 14.97 -12.95
N GLU A 449 16.97 14.59 -14.18
CA GLU A 449 17.37 15.32 -15.38
C GLU A 449 16.45 16.53 -15.61
N LYS A 450 16.99 17.74 -15.51
CA LYS A 450 16.25 19.00 -15.79
C LYS A 450 15.64 19.00 -17.18
N GLY A 451 14.45 19.57 -17.31
CA GLY A 451 13.73 19.69 -18.58
C GLY A 451 12.80 18.53 -18.91
N LYS A 452 12.81 17.46 -18.15
CA LYS A 452 11.86 16.34 -18.30
C LYS A 452 10.43 16.78 -17.99
N HIS A 453 9.47 16.12 -18.65
CA HIS A 453 8.04 16.36 -18.46
C HIS A 453 7.48 15.41 -17.39
N ILE A 454 7.08 15.99 -16.26
CA ILE A 454 6.45 15.26 -15.14
C ILE A 454 4.95 15.54 -15.17
N TYR A 455 4.16 14.48 -15.26
CA TYR A 455 2.71 14.53 -15.20
C TYR A 455 2.22 14.14 -13.80
N MET A 456 1.26 14.89 -13.25
CA MET A 456 0.81 14.70 -11.87
C MET A 456 -0.68 14.37 -11.81
N MET A 457 -1.05 13.12 -11.47
CA MET A 457 -2.44 12.70 -11.27
C MET A 457 -2.93 13.11 -9.88
N GLY A 458 -3.98 13.94 -9.82
CA GLY A 458 -4.49 14.57 -8.59
C GLY A 458 -3.70 15.81 -8.20
N ILE A 459 -3.29 16.62 -9.17
CA ILE A 459 -2.42 17.80 -9.00
C ILE A 459 -3.03 18.87 -8.09
N GLY A 460 -4.38 18.96 -7.99
CA GLY A 460 -5.10 19.92 -7.14
C GLY A 460 -5.03 19.60 -5.64
N GLY A 461 -4.46 18.46 -5.25
CA GLY A 461 -4.22 18.15 -3.84
C GLY A 461 -3.19 19.09 -3.21
N ILE A 462 -3.39 19.47 -1.92
CA ILE A 462 -2.52 20.43 -1.20
C ILE A 462 -1.04 20.05 -1.31
N SER A 463 -0.67 18.79 -1.03
CA SER A 463 0.72 18.33 -1.12
C SER A 463 1.22 18.23 -2.57
N MET A 464 0.36 17.78 -3.49
CA MET A 464 0.70 17.62 -4.91
C MET A 464 1.00 18.98 -5.57
N SER A 465 0.19 20.00 -5.30
CA SER A 465 0.40 21.35 -5.83
C SER A 465 1.72 21.95 -5.36
N GLY A 466 2.09 21.73 -4.09
CA GLY A 466 3.40 22.15 -3.57
C GLY A 466 4.56 21.47 -4.27
N ILE A 467 4.47 20.17 -4.53
CA ILE A 467 5.46 19.43 -5.32
C ILE A 467 5.54 19.96 -6.75
N ALA A 468 4.41 20.25 -7.39
CA ALA A 468 4.36 20.82 -8.74
C ALA A 468 5.16 22.11 -8.84
N ASP A 469 4.98 23.02 -7.88
CA ASP A 469 5.71 24.30 -7.86
C ASP A 469 7.20 24.13 -7.55
N ILE A 470 7.59 23.21 -6.66
CA ILE A 470 9.00 22.87 -6.43
C ILE A 470 9.64 22.40 -7.75
N LEU A 471 8.97 21.51 -8.48
CA LEU A 471 9.46 20.98 -9.76
C LEU A 471 9.60 22.05 -10.84
N VAL A 472 8.63 22.94 -10.99
CA VAL A 472 8.71 24.08 -11.93
C VAL A 472 9.90 24.97 -11.59
N ASN A 473 10.10 25.31 -10.31
CA ASN A 473 11.25 26.10 -9.87
C ASN A 473 12.60 25.40 -10.07
N MET A 474 12.61 24.06 -10.08
CA MET A 474 13.80 23.27 -10.42
C MET A 474 14.04 23.16 -11.93
N GLY A 475 13.12 23.66 -12.78
CA GLY A 475 13.25 23.68 -14.24
C GLY A 475 12.67 22.47 -14.96
N TYR A 476 11.73 21.74 -14.33
CA TYR A 476 10.96 20.67 -14.98
C TYR A 476 9.75 21.25 -15.73
N LYS A 477 9.35 20.57 -16.80
CA LYS A 477 8.03 20.78 -17.41
C LYS A 477 7.01 20.02 -16.58
N VAL A 478 5.99 20.70 -16.03
CA VAL A 478 4.96 20.08 -15.21
C VAL A 478 3.59 20.25 -15.86
N SER A 479 2.80 19.20 -15.86
CA SER A 479 1.38 19.21 -16.14
C SER A 479 0.68 18.19 -15.25
N GLY A 480 -0.65 18.17 -15.21
CA GLY A 480 -1.35 17.17 -14.42
C GLY A 480 -2.85 17.24 -14.59
N SER A 481 -3.56 16.38 -13.88
CA SER A 481 -5.01 16.29 -13.91
C SER A 481 -5.62 16.30 -12.51
N ASP A 482 -6.87 16.72 -12.45
CA ASP A 482 -7.70 16.56 -11.25
C ASP A 482 -9.15 16.18 -11.64
N ARG A 483 -9.93 15.78 -10.64
CA ARG A 483 -11.34 15.39 -10.84
C ARG A 483 -12.26 16.59 -10.98
N MET A 484 -11.92 17.71 -10.32
CA MET A 484 -12.75 18.92 -10.24
C MET A 484 -11.89 20.18 -10.23
N GLU A 485 -12.45 21.27 -10.69
CA GLU A 485 -11.89 22.61 -10.55
C GLU A 485 -11.85 23.02 -9.06
N SER A 486 -10.81 23.77 -8.70
CA SER A 486 -10.61 24.29 -7.35
C SER A 486 -9.72 25.54 -7.40
N SER A 487 -9.72 26.35 -6.34
CA SER A 487 -8.81 27.50 -6.22
C SER A 487 -7.33 27.11 -6.34
N VAL A 488 -6.98 25.85 -5.99
CA VAL A 488 -5.62 25.31 -6.17
C VAL A 488 -5.32 25.06 -7.64
N THR A 489 -6.22 24.43 -8.38
CA THR A 489 -6.05 24.19 -9.83
C THR A 489 -6.02 25.50 -10.62
N ASP A 490 -6.81 26.49 -10.23
CA ASP A 490 -6.81 27.83 -10.83
C ASP A 490 -5.47 28.56 -10.60
N LYS A 491 -4.94 28.46 -9.37
CA LYS A 491 -3.62 29.01 -9.03
C LYS A 491 -2.52 28.37 -9.89
N LEU A 492 -2.49 27.02 -9.99
CA LEU A 492 -1.51 26.31 -10.81
C LEU A 492 -1.61 26.70 -12.29
N THR A 493 -2.82 26.84 -12.81
CA THR A 493 -3.06 27.29 -14.20
C THR A 493 -2.56 28.72 -14.41
N SER A 494 -2.80 29.64 -13.46
CA SER A 494 -2.30 31.01 -13.50
C SER A 494 -0.76 31.10 -13.51
N GLN A 495 -0.09 30.09 -12.96
CA GLN A 495 1.37 29.94 -12.95
C GLN A 495 1.93 29.30 -14.23
N GLY A 496 1.07 28.96 -15.20
CA GLY A 496 1.47 28.38 -16.49
C GLY A 496 1.56 26.83 -16.48
N ILE A 497 1.13 26.16 -15.40
CA ILE A 497 1.04 24.70 -15.34
C ILE A 497 -0.25 24.26 -16.04
N LYS A 498 -0.13 23.34 -17.01
CA LYS A 498 -1.30 22.82 -17.73
C LYS A 498 -2.04 21.80 -16.86
N VAL A 499 -3.27 22.15 -16.45
CA VAL A 499 -4.14 21.29 -15.65
C VAL A 499 -5.30 20.78 -16.50
N PHE A 500 -5.56 19.48 -16.49
CA PHE A 500 -6.64 18.84 -17.21
C PHE A 500 -7.77 18.43 -16.24
N ILE A 501 -9.00 18.79 -16.59
CA ILE A 501 -10.21 18.43 -15.83
C ILE A 501 -11.32 18.07 -16.84
N PRO A 502 -11.94 16.90 -16.73
CA PRO A 502 -11.66 15.81 -15.77
C PRO A 502 -10.43 14.96 -16.16
N GLN A 503 -10.11 13.97 -15.33
CA GLN A 503 -9.15 12.92 -15.66
C GLN A 503 -9.64 12.10 -16.84
N SER A 504 -8.74 11.82 -17.80
CA SER A 504 -9.03 11.05 -19.02
C SER A 504 -7.76 10.41 -19.58
N LYS A 505 -7.90 9.22 -20.17
CA LYS A 505 -6.79 8.54 -20.87
C LYS A 505 -6.10 9.42 -21.94
N ASP A 506 -6.86 10.36 -22.57
CA ASP A 506 -6.34 11.24 -23.61
C ASP A 506 -5.34 12.29 -23.07
N ASN A 507 -5.30 12.49 -21.75
CA ASN A 507 -4.33 13.37 -21.09
C ASN A 507 -2.92 12.76 -21.05
N ILE A 508 -2.80 11.41 -21.20
CA ILE A 508 -1.54 10.67 -21.13
C ILE A 508 -0.89 10.64 -22.51
N THR A 509 0.03 11.57 -22.74
CA THR A 509 0.71 11.78 -24.03
C THR A 509 2.13 11.19 -24.03
N LYS A 510 2.67 10.96 -25.24
CA LYS A 510 4.00 10.33 -25.41
C LYS A 510 5.18 11.19 -24.96
N ASP A 511 4.98 12.49 -24.75
CA ASP A 511 6.02 13.42 -24.27
C ASP A 511 6.11 13.46 -22.74
N ILE A 512 5.32 12.67 -22.03
CA ILE A 512 5.42 12.51 -20.59
C ILE A 512 6.56 11.53 -20.27
N ASP A 513 7.57 12.02 -19.55
CA ASP A 513 8.73 11.22 -19.14
C ASP A 513 8.49 10.44 -17.83
N PHE A 514 7.67 11.01 -16.93
CA PHE A 514 7.44 10.46 -15.59
C PHE A 514 6.07 10.87 -15.04
N ILE A 515 5.45 10.00 -14.25
CA ILE A 515 4.15 10.27 -13.62
C ILE A 515 4.27 10.19 -12.09
N VAL A 516 3.72 11.21 -11.41
CA VAL A 516 3.51 11.21 -9.97
C VAL A 516 2.02 11.12 -9.69
N TYR A 517 1.60 10.20 -8.81
CA TYR A 517 0.19 10.04 -8.50
C TYR A 517 -0.07 10.00 -6.99
N THR A 518 -1.24 10.46 -6.55
CA THR A 518 -1.67 10.36 -5.15
C THR A 518 -2.30 9.00 -4.87
N ALA A 519 -2.18 8.51 -3.64
CA ALA A 519 -2.83 7.28 -3.17
C ALA A 519 -4.37 7.24 -3.37
N ALA A 520 -5.00 8.37 -3.71
CA ALA A 520 -6.42 8.44 -4.06
C ALA A 520 -6.74 7.87 -5.44
N ILE A 521 -5.76 7.77 -6.33
CA ILE A 521 -5.89 7.22 -7.68
C ILE A 521 -5.83 5.69 -7.58
N LYS A 522 -6.91 5.03 -7.99
CA LYS A 522 -7.00 3.57 -7.98
C LYS A 522 -6.50 2.98 -9.30
N ASP A 523 -6.24 1.67 -9.28
CA ASP A 523 -5.75 0.93 -10.47
C ASP A 523 -6.72 0.92 -11.65
N ASP A 524 -8.00 1.14 -11.43
CA ASP A 524 -9.07 1.23 -12.43
C ASP A 524 -9.22 2.62 -13.06
N ASN A 525 -8.42 3.61 -12.65
CA ASN A 525 -8.42 4.95 -13.24
C ASN A 525 -7.92 4.90 -14.69
N GLU A 526 -8.61 5.59 -15.62
CA GLU A 526 -8.28 5.57 -17.05
C GLU A 526 -6.86 6.06 -17.37
N GLU A 527 -6.38 7.09 -16.67
CA GLU A 527 -5.01 7.61 -16.83
C GLU A 527 -3.97 6.61 -16.32
N MET A 528 -4.25 5.94 -15.18
CA MET A 528 -3.38 4.90 -14.62
C MET A 528 -3.25 3.71 -15.59
N ILE A 529 -4.36 3.28 -16.17
CA ILE A 529 -4.39 2.18 -17.17
C ILE A 529 -3.58 2.57 -18.41
N GLU A 530 -3.81 3.76 -18.96
CA GLU A 530 -3.10 4.22 -20.18
C GLU A 530 -1.60 4.46 -19.92
N ALA A 531 -1.24 4.97 -18.75
CA ALA A 531 0.15 5.13 -18.34
C ALA A 531 0.90 3.79 -18.25
N LYS A 532 0.28 2.77 -17.62
CA LYS A 532 0.83 1.41 -17.57
C LYS A 532 1.00 0.80 -18.97
N LYS A 533 0.00 0.97 -19.84
CA LYS A 533 0.02 0.51 -21.23
C LYS A 533 1.16 1.15 -22.04
N ASN A 534 1.44 2.43 -21.81
CA ASN A 534 2.51 3.17 -22.47
C ASN A 534 3.88 2.96 -21.79
N ASN A 535 3.99 2.13 -20.74
CA ASN A 535 5.19 1.88 -19.94
C ASN A 535 5.85 3.16 -19.41
N ILE A 536 5.06 4.19 -19.06
CA ILE A 536 5.60 5.42 -18.48
C ILE A 536 5.99 5.13 -17.02
N PRO A 537 7.22 5.45 -16.59
CA PRO A 537 7.63 5.29 -15.20
C PRO A 537 6.74 6.13 -14.28
N MET A 538 6.31 5.56 -13.16
CA MET A 538 5.43 6.26 -12.23
C MET A 538 5.79 5.95 -10.77
N MET A 539 5.46 6.88 -9.88
CA MET A 539 5.75 6.78 -8.46
C MET A 539 4.62 7.39 -7.63
N GLU A 540 4.31 6.80 -6.49
CA GLU A 540 3.37 7.39 -5.53
C GLU A 540 3.96 8.67 -4.93
N ARG A 541 3.11 9.62 -4.58
CA ARG A 541 3.47 10.93 -4.03
C ARG A 541 4.41 10.86 -2.82
N GLY A 542 4.20 9.95 -1.88
CA GLY A 542 5.02 9.81 -0.68
C GLY A 542 6.45 9.35 -1.00
N GLU A 543 6.58 8.38 -1.91
CA GLU A 543 7.88 7.92 -2.41
C GLU A 543 8.59 9.04 -3.20
N PHE A 544 7.85 9.74 -4.07
CA PHE A 544 8.39 10.84 -4.87
C PHE A 544 8.88 12.00 -4.00
N LEU A 545 8.14 12.33 -2.94
CA LEU A 545 8.55 13.34 -1.98
C LEU A 545 9.82 12.92 -1.23
N GLY A 546 9.98 11.63 -0.93
CA GLY A 546 11.22 11.05 -0.44
C GLY A 546 12.41 11.32 -1.36
N GLU A 547 12.22 11.18 -2.67
CA GLU A 547 13.26 11.52 -3.65
C GLU A 547 13.59 13.01 -3.66
N ILE A 548 12.58 13.89 -3.52
CA ILE A 548 12.82 15.34 -3.39
C ILE A 548 13.69 15.63 -2.15
N THR A 549 13.46 14.95 -1.03
CA THR A 549 14.27 15.16 0.19
C THR A 549 15.75 14.86 -0.01
N LYS A 550 16.09 13.95 -0.95
CA LYS A 550 17.49 13.61 -1.30
C LYS A 550 18.23 14.73 -2.02
N LEU A 551 17.51 15.72 -2.57
CA LEU A 551 18.09 16.87 -3.26
C LEU A 551 18.61 17.94 -2.28
N TYR A 552 18.25 17.85 -1.00
CA TYR A 552 18.66 18.78 0.05
C TYR A 552 19.59 18.08 1.03
N SER A 553 20.72 18.70 1.34
CA SER A 553 21.66 18.15 2.33
C SER A 553 21.16 18.31 3.77
N ASN A 554 20.20 19.21 3.99
CA ASN A 554 19.67 19.56 5.30
C ASN A 554 18.13 19.52 5.30
N THR A 555 17.58 18.31 5.23
CA THR A 555 16.13 18.12 5.39
C THR A 555 15.78 17.98 6.88
N ILE A 556 14.80 18.76 7.34
CA ILE A 556 14.25 18.75 8.70
C ILE A 556 12.83 18.24 8.63
N GLY A 557 12.57 17.08 9.23
CA GLY A 557 11.24 16.48 9.29
C GLY A 557 10.55 16.80 10.62
N VAL A 558 9.28 17.21 10.58
CA VAL A 558 8.44 17.37 11.77
C VAL A 558 7.41 16.26 11.80
N ALA A 559 7.55 15.32 12.73
CA ALA A 559 6.71 14.13 12.88
C ALA A 559 5.98 14.12 14.23
N GLY A 560 5.03 13.22 14.36
CA GLY A 560 4.21 13.00 15.56
C GLY A 560 2.76 12.82 15.18
N THR A 561 1.97 12.20 16.03
CA THR A 561 0.55 11.99 15.75
C THR A 561 -0.18 13.33 15.65
N HIS A 562 0.09 14.25 16.59
CA HIS A 562 -0.57 15.56 16.69
C HIS A 562 0.43 16.72 16.66
N GLY A 563 0.02 17.90 16.16
CA GLY A 563 0.80 19.14 16.18
C GLY A 563 1.77 19.37 15.04
N LYS A 564 1.93 18.42 14.11
CA LYS A 564 2.86 18.50 12.95
C LYS A 564 2.79 19.82 12.18
N THR A 565 1.61 20.16 11.69
CA THR A 565 1.37 21.36 10.87
C THR A 565 1.75 22.67 11.60
N SER A 566 1.29 22.83 12.84
CA SER A 566 1.58 24.02 13.65
C SER A 566 3.09 24.15 13.93
N THR A 567 3.75 23.05 14.29
CA THR A 567 5.18 23.03 14.58
C THR A 567 6.02 23.28 13.32
N THR A 568 5.67 22.66 12.17
CA THR A 568 6.33 22.93 10.89
C THR A 568 6.21 24.40 10.50
N SER A 569 5.03 24.98 10.71
CA SER A 569 4.78 26.40 10.44
C SER A 569 5.57 27.33 11.36
N MET A 570 5.59 27.07 12.68
CA MET A 570 6.40 27.83 13.64
C MET A 570 7.89 27.78 13.29
N LEU A 571 8.42 26.56 13.02
CA LEU A 571 9.80 26.36 12.62
C LEU A 571 10.14 27.13 11.34
N SER A 572 9.22 27.11 10.37
CA SER A 572 9.37 27.84 9.10
C SER A 572 9.47 29.36 9.34
N CYS A 573 8.61 29.93 10.18
CA CYS A 573 8.66 31.35 10.54
C CYS A 573 10.00 31.72 11.22
N ILE A 574 10.49 30.88 12.14
CA ILE A 574 11.78 31.09 12.81
C ILE A 574 12.94 31.06 11.80
N PHE A 575 13.00 30.06 10.92
CA PHE A 575 14.07 29.94 9.93
C PHE A 575 14.06 31.08 8.90
N LEU A 576 12.87 31.57 8.52
CA LEU A 576 12.74 32.76 7.66
C LEU A 576 13.24 34.01 8.38
N LYS A 577 12.90 34.20 9.66
CA LYS A 577 13.34 35.33 10.49
C LYS A 577 14.86 35.31 10.71
N GLY A 578 15.43 34.12 10.95
CA GLY A 578 16.87 33.88 11.08
C GLY A 578 17.64 33.93 9.75
N ASN A 579 17.03 34.40 8.65
CA ASN A 579 17.63 34.51 7.30
C ASN A 579 18.22 33.21 6.75
N MET A 580 17.69 32.06 7.12
CA MET A 580 18.13 30.73 6.64
C MET A 580 17.59 30.37 5.24
N ASP A 581 16.62 31.11 4.74
CA ASP A 581 15.98 30.99 3.41
C ASP A 581 15.63 29.53 3.00
N PRO A 582 14.88 28.75 3.82
CA PRO A 582 14.58 27.35 3.54
C PRO A 582 13.53 27.18 2.43
N THR A 583 13.58 26.03 1.75
CA THR A 583 12.41 25.46 1.08
C THR A 583 11.48 24.92 2.15
N ILE A 584 10.17 25.17 2.02
CA ILE A 584 9.16 24.85 3.04
C ILE A 584 8.03 24.08 2.38
N GLN A 585 7.60 22.98 3.00
CA GLN A 585 6.37 22.31 2.67
C GLN A 585 5.58 21.97 3.95
N VAL A 586 4.37 22.48 4.05
CA VAL A 586 3.48 22.32 5.21
C VAL A 586 2.11 21.84 4.76
N GLY A 587 1.38 21.13 5.61
CA GLY A 587 0.09 20.52 5.31
C GLY A 587 -1.09 21.49 5.23
N SER A 588 -0.89 22.78 5.47
CA SER A 588 -1.94 23.81 5.50
C SER A 588 -1.41 25.15 4.95
N MET A 589 -2.33 26.04 4.60
CA MET A 589 -1.99 27.41 4.19
C MET A 589 -1.34 28.18 5.35
N LEU A 590 -0.18 28.75 5.12
CA LEU A 590 0.58 29.59 6.06
C LEU A 590 0.64 31.01 5.50
N LYS A 591 0.11 31.98 6.27
CA LYS A 591 0.02 33.39 5.84
C LYS A 591 1.40 33.98 5.52
N ASN A 592 2.41 33.68 6.31
CA ASN A 592 3.79 34.21 6.17
C ASN A 592 4.46 33.87 4.83
N ILE A 593 4.00 32.82 4.12
CA ILE A 593 4.51 32.44 2.80
C ILE A 593 3.41 32.51 1.71
N ASN A 594 2.21 32.99 2.08
CA ASN A 594 1.03 33.06 1.21
C ASN A 594 0.75 31.75 0.45
N GLY A 595 0.90 30.62 1.17
CA GLY A 595 0.75 29.30 0.60
C GLY A 595 1.06 28.17 1.58
N ASN A 596 1.09 26.96 1.08
CA ASN A 596 1.46 25.76 1.85
C ASN A 596 2.87 25.28 1.51
N TYR A 597 3.56 25.98 0.62
CA TYR A 597 4.95 25.72 0.22
C TYR A 597 5.64 27.02 -0.14
N ARG A 598 6.97 27.00 -0.08
CA ARG A 598 7.88 28.06 -0.54
C ARG A 598 9.17 27.41 -1.02
N VAL A 599 9.68 27.83 -2.15
CA VAL A 599 11.00 27.44 -2.62
C VAL A 599 12.03 28.47 -2.14
N GLY A 600 12.95 28.05 -1.28
CA GLY A 600 14.08 28.84 -0.78
C GLY A 600 15.34 28.64 -1.66
N LYS A 601 16.38 29.44 -1.38
CA LYS A 601 17.66 29.35 -2.07
C LYS A 601 18.70 28.55 -1.30
N SER A 602 18.43 28.22 -0.02
CA SER A 602 19.36 27.42 0.79
C SER A 602 19.15 25.92 0.52
N ASP A 603 20.13 25.13 0.97
CA ASP A 603 20.08 23.67 0.89
C ASP A 603 19.31 23.06 2.09
N THR A 604 18.37 23.82 2.64
CA THR A 604 17.49 23.40 3.75
C THR A 604 16.07 23.21 3.25
N LEU A 605 15.49 22.05 3.58
CA LEU A 605 14.09 21.72 3.38
C LEU A 605 13.43 21.48 4.75
N ILE A 606 12.38 22.22 5.07
CA ILE A 606 11.52 21.99 6.24
C ILE A 606 10.23 21.33 5.73
N ILE A 607 9.92 20.14 6.25
CA ILE A 607 8.84 19.32 5.76
C ILE A 607 8.01 18.68 6.88
N GLU A 608 6.70 18.63 6.68
CA GLU A 608 5.81 17.85 7.53
C GLU A 608 5.93 16.36 7.20
N ALA A 609 6.36 15.56 8.19
CA ALA A 609 6.64 14.13 8.05
C ALA A 609 5.45 13.31 8.58
N CYS A 610 4.55 12.88 7.65
CA CYS A 610 3.35 12.12 7.98
C CYS A 610 3.68 10.63 8.12
N GLU A 611 3.25 10.03 9.23
CA GLU A 611 3.42 8.61 9.55
C GLU A 611 2.49 7.68 8.77
N TYR A 612 1.37 8.18 8.26
CA TYR A 612 0.37 7.36 7.57
C TYR A 612 0.97 6.59 6.38
N CYS A 613 0.71 5.28 6.34
CA CYS A 613 1.27 4.35 5.37
C CYS A 613 2.82 4.37 5.32
N ASP A 614 3.47 4.65 6.45
CA ASP A 614 4.93 4.73 6.56
C ASP A 614 5.61 5.68 5.56
N SER A 615 4.87 6.65 5.01
CA SER A 615 5.37 7.53 3.94
C SER A 615 6.60 8.34 4.35
N TYR A 616 6.74 8.71 5.62
CA TYR A 616 7.92 9.43 6.13
C TYR A 616 9.22 8.59 6.16
N LEU A 617 9.12 7.26 6.12
CA LEU A 617 10.29 6.36 6.04
C LEU A 617 11.05 6.51 4.72
N ASN A 618 10.42 7.07 3.68
CA ASN A 618 11.06 7.38 2.41
C ASN A 618 11.97 8.62 2.48
N PHE A 619 11.86 9.44 3.54
CA PHE A 619 12.58 10.72 3.63
C PHE A 619 14.03 10.53 4.01
N LYS A 620 14.93 11.19 3.26
CA LYS A 620 16.34 11.35 3.66
C LYS A 620 16.46 12.65 4.47
N GLN A 621 16.31 12.55 5.77
CA GLN A 621 16.38 13.70 6.68
C GLN A 621 17.66 13.74 7.49
N LYS A 622 18.11 14.95 7.79
CA LYS A 622 19.25 15.20 8.68
C LYS A 622 18.83 15.39 10.13
N SER A 623 17.70 16.06 10.35
CA SER A 623 17.17 16.32 11.69
C SER A 623 15.66 16.09 11.72
N ALA A 624 15.14 15.74 12.89
CA ALA A 624 13.73 15.56 13.10
C ALA A 624 13.26 16.14 14.45
N ILE A 625 12.00 16.59 14.47
CA ILE A 625 11.22 16.82 15.68
C ILE A 625 10.16 15.72 15.75
N VAL A 626 10.04 15.02 16.89
CA VAL A 626 8.94 14.10 17.17
C VAL A 626 8.17 14.61 18.38
N LEU A 627 6.90 14.98 18.14
CA LEU A 627 6.06 15.69 19.12
C LEU A 627 5.40 14.76 20.13
N ASN A 628 4.82 13.67 19.66
CA ASN A 628 4.07 12.68 20.42
C ASN A 628 3.80 11.43 19.56
N ILE A 629 3.47 10.32 20.23
CA ILE A 629 3.04 9.07 19.60
C ILE A 629 1.76 8.59 20.27
N ASP A 630 0.64 8.62 19.56
CA ASP A 630 -0.69 8.26 20.05
C ASP A 630 -1.40 7.30 19.07
N ASN A 631 -2.54 6.77 19.51
CA ASN A 631 -3.38 5.86 18.74
C ASN A 631 -4.13 6.58 17.62
N ASP A 632 -3.54 6.66 16.44
CA ASP A 632 -4.22 7.10 15.21
C ASP A 632 -3.88 6.16 14.04
N HIS A 633 -4.58 6.29 12.91
CA HIS A 633 -4.38 5.48 11.71
C HIS A 633 -4.37 3.95 11.96
N LEU A 634 -5.26 3.49 12.86
CA LEU A 634 -5.36 2.07 13.24
C LEU A 634 -5.90 1.17 12.12
N ASP A 635 -6.49 1.75 11.08
CA ASP A 635 -6.80 1.08 9.80
C ASP A 635 -5.52 0.49 9.15
N TYR A 636 -4.42 1.23 9.21
CA TYR A 636 -3.11 0.81 8.71
C TYR A 636 -2.27 0.08 9.78
N PHE A 637 -1.98 0.74 10.92
CA PHE A 637 -1.05 0.23 11.93
C PHE A 637 -1.59 -0.89 12.81
N LYS A 638 -2.91 -1.05 12.92
CA LYS A 638 -3.62 -2.03 13.75
C LYS A 638 -3.56 -1.76 15.26
N ASN A 639 -2.43 -1.36 15.82
CA ASN A 639 -2.23 -1.09 17.25
C ASN A 639 -1.07 -0.10 17.49
N LEU A 640 -0.98 0.42 18.74
CA LEU A 640 0.04 1.38 19.16
C LEU A 640 1.48 0.85 19.04
N ASP A 641 1.69 -0.45 19.26
CA ASP A 641 3.04 -1.03 19.21
C ASP A 641 3.60 -0.99 17.78
N ASN A 642 2.76 -1.16 16.77
CA ASN A 642 3.18 -1.02 15.38
C ASN A 642 3.47 0.45 15.01
N ILE A 643 2.69 1.40 15.56
CA ILE A 643 2.99 2.84 15.41
C ILE A 643 4.37 3.13 16.01
N LYS A 644 4.65 2.68 17.26
CA LYS A 644 5.95 2.85 17.91
C LYS A 644 7.09 2.27 17.07
N LYS A 645 6.92 1.06 16.52
CA LYS A 645 7.94 0.43 15.65
C LYS A 645 8.24 1.28 14.41
N SER A 646 7.24 1.85 13.79
CA SER A 646 7.41 2.75 12.64
C SER A 646 8.22 4.00 13.05
N PHE A 647 7.91 4.62 14.20
CA PHE A 647 8.68 5.75 14.70
C PHE A 647 10.12 5.36 15.09
N TYR A 648 10.37 4.15 15.64
CA TYR A 648 11.72 3.64 15.91
C TYR A 648 12.53 3.53 14.62
N GLU A 649 11.92 2.99 13.56
CA GLU A 649 12.53 2.92 12.24
C GLU A 649 12.83 4.33 11.69
N TYR A 650 11.86 5.23 11.75
CA TYR A 650 11.99 6.61 11.29
C TYR A 650 13.20 7.33 11.91
N VAL A 651 13.35 7.30 13.25
CA VAL A 651 14.47 7.98 13.91
C VAL A 651 15.82 7.25 13.74
N SER A 652 15.81 5.95 13.42
CA SER A 652 17.03 5.17 13.13
C SER A 652 17.71 5.60 11.84
N HIS A 653 16.97 6.24 10.91
CA HIS A 653 17.52 6.77 9.66
C HIS A 653 18.28 8.08 9.83
N LEU A 654 18.18 8.74 10.99
CA LEU A 654 18.90 10.01 11.24
C LEU A 654 20.41 9.79 11.34
N PRO A 655 21.22 10.60 10.66
CA PRO A 655 22.67 10.52 10.73
C PRO A 655 23.22 11.03 12.08
N SER A 656 24.40 10.60 12.45
CA SER A 656 25.06 10.95 13.74
C SER A 656 25.42 12.43 13.88
N ASP A 657 25.48 13.18 12.78
CA ASP A 657 25.70 14.63 12.76
C ASP A 657 24.39 15.44 12.71
N GLY A 658 23.25 14.77 12.74
CA GLY A 658 21.92 15.38 12.80
C GLY A 658 21.39 15.53 14.22
N TYR A 659 20.16 16.06 14.34
CA TYR A 659 19.48 16.27 15.62
C TYR A 659 18.13 15.55 15.64
N LEU A 660 17.80 14.99 16.82
CA LEU A 660 16.47 14.49 17.14
C LEU A 660 15.94 15.27 18.35
N VAL A 661 14.86 16.04 18.15
CA VAL A 661 14.17 16.75 19.24
C VAL A 661 12.95 15.94 19.65
N ILE A 662 12.82 15.57 20.92
CA ILE A 662 11.76 14.72 21.47
C ILE A 662 11.09 15.33 22.69
N ASN A 663 9.78 15.07 22.83
CA ASN A 663 8.96 15.50 23.94
C ASN A 663 9.15 14.59 25.16
N ASN A 664 9.66 15.11 26.25
CA ASN A 664 9.84 14.34 27.48
C ASN A 664 8.58 14.29 28.35
N ASP A 665 7.51 15.02 27.98
CA ASP A 665 6.19 14.92 28.60
C ASP A 665 5.33 13.80 27.96
N ASP A 666 5.75 13.24 26.81
CA ASP A 666 5.12 12.11 26.14
C ASP A 666 5.90 10.82 26.39
N ASP A 667 5.31 9.89 27.13
CA ASP A 667 5.97 8.64 27.52
C ASP A 667 6.43 7.80 26.31
N ASN A 668 5.66 7.81 25.23
CA ASN A 668 5.95 7.00 24.04
C ASN A 668 7.12 7.57 23.23
N SER A 669 7.16 8.90 23.05
CA SER A 669 8.25 9.55 22.30
C SER A 669 9.57 9.61 23.08
N SER A 670 9.52 9.61 24.42
CA SER A 670 10.71 9.68 25.28
C SER A 670 11.67 8.50 25.07
N HIS A 671 11.18 7.34 24.60
CA HIS A 671 11.98 6.14 24.30
C HIS A 671 12.70 6.19 22.95
N LEU A 672 12.39 7.13 22.07
CA LEU A 672 13.03 7.24 20.75
C LEU A 672 14.54 7.46 20.82
N LYS A 673 15.03 8.03 21.91
CA LYS A 673 16.49 8.24 22.16
C LYS A 673 17.32 6.97 22.08
N GLU A 674 16.70 5.79 22.31
CA GLU A 674 17.38 4.49 22.31
C GLU A 674 17.52 3.92 20.89
N HIS A 675 16.81 4.51 19.90
CA HIS A 675 16.70 4.01 18.52
C HIS A 675 17.38 4.92 17.48
N THR A 676 18.13 5.94 17.88
CA THR A 676 18.79 6.88 16.96
C THR A 676 20.29 6.98 17.18
N LYS A 677 21.02 7.37 16.13
CA LYS A 677 22.43 7.79 16.20
C LYS A 677 22.60 9.31 16.26
N ALA A 678 21.51 10.06 16.03
CA ALA A 678 21.52 11.52 16.03
C ALA A 678 21.73 12.09 17.45
N LYS A 679 22.10 13.36 17.53
CA LYS A 679 22.17 14.09 18.79
C LYS A 679 20.77 14.36 19.31
N VAL A 680 20.44 13.78 20.48
CA VAL A 680 19.10 13.93 21.07
C VAL A 680 19.05 15.22 21.90
N ILE A 681 17.98 15.97 21.73
CA ILE A 681 17.62 17.15 22.51
C ILE A 681 16.20 16.93 23.04
N THR A 682 16.03 17.07 24.34
CA THR A 682 14.74 16.89 25.00
C THR A 682 14.06 18.23 25.30
N TYR A 683 12.75 18.28 25.22
CA TYR A 683 11.95 19.40 25.68
C TYR A 683 10.76 18.95 26.52
N GLY A 684 10.26 19.80 27.40
CA GLY A 684 9.10 19.48 28.23
C GLY A 684 8.59 20.69 29.03
N ILE A 685 7.34 20.58 29.44
CA ILE A 685 6.67 21.56 30.34
C ILE A 685 6.61 21.01 31.77
N ASN A 686 6.31 19.71 31.91
CA ASN A 686 6.04 19.05 33.18
C ASN A 686 7.22 18.20 33.64
N ASN A 687 7.85 17.47 32.74
CA ASN A 687 8.99 16.58 33.01
C ASN A 687 10.32 17.28 32.72
N LYS A 688 11.34 17.00 33.55
CA LYS A 688 12.67 17.56 33.36
C LYS A 688 13.22 17.23 31.96
N ALA A 689 13.67 18.24 31.25
CA ALA A 689 14.21 18.16 29.90
C ALA A 689 15.34 19.20 29.72
N ASP A 690 16.05 19.17 28.58
CA ASP A 690 17.09 20.14 28.23
C ASP A 690 16.50 21.54 28.08
N TYR A 691 15.35 21.63 27.36
CA TYR A 691 14.57 22.87 27.24
C TYR A 691 13.26 22.74 28.00
N MET A 692 13.02 23.71 28.91
CA MET A 692 11.80 23.76 29.73
C MET A 692 11.05 25.07 29.51
N ALA A 693 9.73 25.03 29.62
CA ALA A 693 8.92 26.22 29.73
C ALA A 693 8.58 26.47 31.20
N ASP A 694 8.83 27.68 31.70
CA ASP A 694 8.52 28.12 33.06
C ASP A 694 7.70 29.41 33.08
N ASN A 695 7.17 29.79 34.23
CA ASN A 695 6.37 31.02 34.41
C ASN A 695 5.23 31.20 33.40
N ILE A 696 4.58 30.09 33.02
CA ILE A 696 3.53 30.07 31.99
C ILE A 696 2.32 30.92 32.42
N LYS A 697 1.94 31.86 31.56
CA LYS A 697 0.74 32.71 31.66
C LYS A 697 0.03 32.73 30.33
N PHE A 698 -1.23 33.16 30.35
CA PHE A 698 -2.05 33.32 29.13
C PHE A 698 -2.59 34.76 29.08
N ASN A 699 -2.57 35.36 27.90
CA ASN A 699 -3.18 36.65 27.66
C ASN A 699 -4.73 36.50 27.52
N LYS A 700 -5.46 37.62 27.26
CA LYS A 700 -6.93 37.62 27.14
C LYS A 700 -7.49 36.78 25.98
N ASP A 701 -6.66 36.48 25.00
CA ASP A 701 -7.00 35.68 23.80
C ASP A 701 -6.49 34.23 23.94
N GLY A 702 -6.04 33.81 25.14
CA GLY A 702 -5.58 32.46 25.43
C GLY A 702 -4.19 32.14 24.88
N CYS A 703 -3.45 33.12 24.36
CA CYS A 703 -2.10 32.90 23.82
C CYS A 703 -1.07 32.81 24.96
N GLY A 704 -0.15 31.85 24.82
CA GLY A 704 0.85 31.53 25.85
C GLY A 704 1.97 32.57 25.96
N ILE A 705 2.36 32.91 27.20
CA ILE A 705 3.53 33.69 27.55
C ILE A 705 4.32 32.85 28.53
N PHE A 706 5.58 32.55 28.22
CA PHE A 706 6.42 31.66 29.05
C PHE A 706 7.91 31.99 28.94
N ASP A 707 8.64 31.66 29.98
CA ASP A 707 10.10 31.73 29.99
C ASP A 707 10.71 30.43 29.45
N VAL A 708 11.73 30.54 28.60
CA VAL A 708 12.50 29.39 28.11
C VAL A 708 13.70 29.17 29.02
N ILE A 709 13.78 27.99 29.62
CA ILE A 709 14.90 27.57 30.49
C ILE A 709 15.75 26.54 29.73
N TYR A 710 17.05 26.78 29.63
CA TYR A 710 18.05 25.84 29.11
C TYR A 710 19.26 25.78 30.04
N ASP A 711 19.68 24.57 30.41
CA ASP A 711 20.81 24.37 31.37
C ASP A 711 20.63 25.21 32.65
N ASN A 712 19.43 25.25 33.23
CA ASN A 712 19.01 26.05 34.39
C ASN A 712 19.19 27.57 34.20
N LYS A 713 19.33 28.08 33.00
CA LYS A 713 19.40 29.50 32.67
C LYS A 713 18.15 29.94 31.95
N ASN A 714 17.58 31.06 32.35
CA ASN A 714 16.51 31.69 31.61
C ASN A 714 17.09 32.40 30.37
N LEU A 715 16.71 31.92 29.16
CA LEU A 715 17.11 32.53 27.89
C LEU A 715 16.30 33.77 27.55
N GLY A 716 15.07 33.87 28.09
CA GLY A 716 14.16 34.97 27.86
C GLY A 716 12.70 34.52 27.78
N THR A 717 11.79 35.49 27.65
CA THR A 717 10.37 35.28 27.60
C THR A 717 9.86 35.27 26.14
N ILE A 718 9.04 34.26 25.77
CA ILE A 718 8.34 34.14 24.50
C ILE A 718 6.87 34.46 24.72
N GLU A 719 6.28 35.23 23.82
CA GLU A 719 4.83 35.46 23.69
C GLU A 719 4.35 34.92 22.36
N LEU A 720 3.41 33.99 22.39
CA LEU A 720 2.80 33.41 21.17
C LEU A 720 1.60 34.25 20.71
N SER A 721 1.33 34.22 19.41
CA SER A 721 0.16 34.83 18.78
C SER A 721 -1.00 33.83 18.57
N VAL A 722 -0.81 32.56 18.99
CA VAL A 722 -1.82 31.49 18.88
C VAL A 722 -2.19 30.94 20.26
N PRO A 723 -3.47 30.58 20.48
CA PRO A 723 -3.95 30.13 21.78
C PRO A 723 -3.58 28.67 22.08
N GLY A 724 -3.61 28.32 23.37
CA GLY A 724 -3.55 26.95 23.85
C GLY A 724 -2.17 26.52 24.40
N ARG A 725 -2.20 25.74 25.50
CA ARG A 725 -1.01 25.21 26.17
C ARG A 725 -0.19 24.27 25.27
N HIS A 726 -0.86 23.51 24.38
CA HIS A 726 -0.20 22.63 23.44
C HIS A 726 0.72 23.40 22.46
N ASN A 727 0.37 24.65 22.13
CA ASN A 727 1.22 25.50 21.29
C ASN A 727 2.49 25.99 22.02
N ILE A 728 2.48 26.04 23.35
CA ILE A 728 3.72 26.27 24.13
C ILE A 728 4.67 25.08 23.95
N SER A 729 4.16 23.84 24.03
CA SER A 729 4.94 22.61 23.77
C SER A 729 5.48 22.56 22.35
N ASN A 730 4.63 22.85 21.34
CA ASN A 730 5.03 22.93 19.94
C ASN A 730 6.15 23.98 19.73
N ALA A 731 5.96 25.20 20.26
CA ALA A 731 6.95 26.28 20.18
C ALA A 731 8.27 25.88 20.82
N LEU A 732 8.23 25.26 22.01
CA LEU A 732 9.44 24.86 22.74
C LEU A 732 10.27 23.84 21.95
N SER A 733 9.63 22.92 21.19
CA SER A 733 10.30 21.97 20.30
C SER A 733 11.06 22.70 19.17
N THR A 734 10.44 23.76 18.61
CA THR A 734 11.06 24.56 17.55
C THR A 734 12.19 25.43 18.07
N VAL A 735 12.06 25.96 19.29
CA VAL A 735 13.16 26.66 19.99
C VAL A 735 14.36 25.74 20.13
N ALA A 736 14.15 24.52 20.65
CA ALA A 736 15.22 23.55 20.90
C ALA A 736 16.00 23.21 19.60
N LEU A 737 15.29 22.96 18.50
CA LEU A 737 15.95 22.69 17.21
C LEU A 737 16.62 23.94 16.63
N SER A 738 15.97 25.10 16.67
CA SER A 738 16.49 26.35 16.11
C SER A 738 17.77 26.83 16.79
N MET A 739 17.84 26.67 18.13
CA MET A 739 19.04 26.94 18.89
C MET A 739 20.19 26.00 18.50
N ALA A 740 19.90 24.71 18.24
CA ALA A 740 20.90 23.74 17.74
C ALA A 740 21.42 24.10 16.35
N TYR A 741 20.62 24.75 15.53
CA TYR A 741 21.02 25.30 14.22
C TYR A 741 21.68 26.69 14.30
N GLY A 742 21.86 27.23 15.50
CA GLY A 742 22.59 28.48 15.75
C GLY A 742 21.80 29.74 15.44
N ILE A 743 20.47 29.67 15.37
CA ILE A 743 19.60 30.83 15.18
C ILE A 743 19.56 31.62 16.50
N ASP A 744 19.73 32.95 16.43
CA ASP A 744 19.70 33.81 17.62
C ASP A 744 18.34 33.75 18.32
N PHE A 745 18.34 33.77 19.66
CA PHE A 745 17.12 33.65 20.46
C PHE A 745 16.12 34.80 20.18
N ASN A 746 16.57 36.00 19.83
CA ASN A 746 15.67 37.10 19.47
C ASN A 746 14.99 36.83 18.15
N ASP A 747 15.70 36.26 17.15
CA ASP A 747 15.08 35.85 15.87
C ASP A 747 14.07 34.72 16.08
N ILE A 748 14.36 33.78 16.98
CA ILE A 748 13.41 32.72 17.38
C ILE A 748 12.14 33.33 17.97
N LYS A 749 12.31 34.25 18.92
CA LYS A 749 11.21 34.95 19.59
C LYS A 749 10.33 35.73 18.59
N GLU A 750 10.96 36.50 17.72
CA GLU A 750 10.25 37.29 16.71
C GLU A 750 9.59 36.39 15.66
N GLY A 751 10.25 35.28 15.25
CA GLY A 751 9.66 34.31 14.32
C GLY A 751 8.42 33.59 14.90
N LEU A 752 8.42 33.25 16.19
CA LEU A 752 7.25 32.70 16.88
C LEU A 752 6.12 33.74 17.05
N LYS A 753 6.46 35.01 17.25
CA LYS A 753 5.48 36.09 17.31
C LYS A 753 4.83 36.36 15.94
N ASP A 754 5.60 36.24 14.85
CA ASP A 754 5.11 36.39 13.48
C ASP A 754 4.19 35.22 13.04
N TYR A 755 4.16 34.14 13.81
CA TYR A 755 3.27 33.00 13.52
C TYR A 755 1.85 33.29 14.01
N GLU A 756 0.95 33.65 13.09
CA GLU A 756 -0.46 33.96 13.38
C GLU A 756 -1.41 32.74 13.29
N GLY A 757 -0.86 31.52 13.21
CA GLY A 757 -1.61 30.27 13.03
C GLY A 757 -1.58 29.73 11.62
N ALA A 758 -1.88 28.45 11.49
CA ALA A 758 -2.14 27.77 10.21
C ALA A 758 -3.66 27.76 9.97
N ALA A 759 -4.08 27.78 8.70
CA ALA A 759 -5.48 27.70 8.36
C ALA A 759 -6.14 26.47 8.99
N ARG A 760 -7.33 26.65 9.53
CA ARG A 760 -8.10 25.62 10.23
C ARG A 760 -7.39 25.03 11.46
N ARG A 761 -6.57 25.78 12.21
CA ARG A 761 -5.96 25.42 13.49
C ARG A 761 -6.24 26.53 14.51
N MET A 762 -7.44 26.48 15.14
CA MET A 762 -7.99 27.59 15.94
C MET A 762 -7.91 28.92 15.17
N GLU A 763 -8.20 28.86 13.86
CA GLU A 763 -8.14 30.01 12.97
C GLU A 763 -9.24 31.00 13.30
N TYR A 764 -8.86 32.21 13.69
CA TYR A 764 -9.82 33.30 13.84
C TYR A 764 -10.32 33.76 12.46
N LYS A 765 -11.59 33.57 12.17
CA LYS A 765 -12.23 33.88 10.89
C LYS A 765 -12.80 35.30 10.87
N GLY A 766 -13.26 35.81 12.00
CA GLY A 766 -13.92 37.12 12.13
C GLY A 766 -14.98 37.07 13.20
N GLU A 767 -16.00 37.95 13.06
CA GLU A 767 -17.10 38.06 13.98
C GLU A 767 -18.45 37.83 13.28
N PHE A 768 -19.36 37.12 13.97
CA PHE A 768 -20.77 36.97 13.65
C PHE A 768 -21.59 37.53 14.81
N MET A 769 -22.38 38.61 14.59
CA MET A 769 -23.18 39.31 15.63
C MET A 769 -22.36 39.70 16.87
N GLU A 770 -21.14 40.17 16.69
CA GLU A 770 -20.19 40.51 17.76
C GLU A 770 -19.70 39.28 18.59
N ALA A 771 -19.99 38.05 18.16
CA ALA A 771 -19.40 36.81 18.65
C ALA A 771 -18.17 36.43 17.81
N LYS A 772 -17.09 35.97 18.44
CA LYS A 772 -15.86 35.55 17.72
C LYS A 772 -16.04 34.18 17.04
N VAL A 773 -15.73 34.09 15.76
CA VAL A 773 -15.80 32.83 14.97
C VAL A 773 -14.41 32.25 14.78
N TYR A 774 -14.24 31.00 15.18
CA TYR A 774 -13.03 30.21 14.99
C TYR A 774 -13.31 28.98 14.15
N ASP A 775 -12.32 28.50 13.37
CA ASP A 775 -12.37 27.26 12.62
C ASP A 775 -11.21 26.33 13.03
N ASP A 776 -11.52 25.07 13.33
CA ASP A 776 -10.52 24.08 13.72
C ASP A 776 -10.69 22.77 12.98
N TYR A 777 -9.58 22.19 12.57
CA TYR A 777 -9.51 20.91 11.82
C TYR A 777 -9.67 19.68 12.73
N GLY A 778 -9.70 19.85 14.04
CA GLY A 778 -9.75 18.77 15.01
C GLY A 778 -10.87 17.79 14.71
N HIS A 779 -10.53 16.54 14.58
CA HIS A 779 -11.44 15.45 14.22
C HIS A 779 -11.16 14.15 14.98
N HIS A 780 -10.18 14.17 15.90
CA HIS A 780 -9.93 13.11 16.88
C HIS A 780 -10.22 13.62 18.30
N PRO A 781 -10.74 12.79 19.23
CA PRO A 781 -11.08 13.25 20.58
C PRO A 781 -9.96 13.99 21.30
N THR A 782 -8.72 13.53 21.19
CA THR A 782 -7.52 14.17 21.78
C THR A 782 -7.27 15.57 21.20
N GLU A 783 -7.46 15.77 19.89
CA GLU A 783 -7.33 17.08 19.25
C GLU A 783 -8.43 18.03 19.73
N ILE A 784 -9.66 17.54 19.81
CA ILE A 784 -10.81 18.33 20.30
C ILE A 784 -10.60 18.73 21.76
N GLU A 785 -10.07 17.85 22.60
CA GLU A 785 -9.73 18.15 23.99
C GLU A 785 -8.68 19.27 24.08
N ALA A 786 -7.65 19.25 23.21
CA ALA A 786 -6.69 20.34 23.13
C ALA A 786 -7.32 21.68 22.74
N THR A 787 -8.29 21.66 21.80
CA THR A 787 -9.05 22.83 21.36
C THR A 787 -9.97 23.36 22.49
N VAL A 788 -10.67 22.49 23.20
CA VAL A 788 -11.47 22.84 24.39
C VAL A 788 -10.61 23.52 25.45
N ASN A 789 -9.45 22.93 25.76
CA ASN A 789 -8.52 23.51 26.74
C ASN A 789 -7.98 24.89 26.29
N ALA A 790 -7.82 25.11 24.98
CA ALA A 790 -7.42 26.41 24.46
C ALA A 790 -8.55 27.46 24.64
N ILE A 791 -9.79 27.07 24.37
CA ILE A 791 -10.98 27.92 24.52
C ILE A 791 -11.23 28.30 25.98
N HIS A 792 -11.07 27.36 26.92
CA HIS A 792 -11.20 27.65 28.38
C HIS A 792 -10.20 28.72 28.87
N GLY A 793 -9.08 28.94 28.15
CA GLY A 793 -8.14 30.03 28.42
C GLY A 793 -8.59 31.40 27.89
N MET A 794 -9.68 31.48 27.09
CA MET A 794 -10.18 32.73 26.49
C MET A 794 -11.26 33.39 27.30
N LYS A 795 -11.56 34.66 27.00
CA LYS A 795 -12.72 35.38 27.59
C LYS A 795 -13.87 35.43 26.60
N TYR A 796 -14.97 34.77 26.94
CA TYR A 796 -16.24 34.77 26.21
C TYR A 796 -17.41 34.65 27.23
N ASN A 797 -18.66 34.81 26.77
CA ASN A 797 -19.83 34.61 27.58
C ASN A 797 -20.27 33.13 27.50
N GLU A 798 -20.70 32.67 26.34
CA GLU A 798 -21.12 31.29 26.08
C GLU A 798 -20.35 30.73 24.85
N SER A 799 -20.13 29.41 24.84
CA SER A 799 -19.42 28.71 23.82
C SER A 799 -20.33 27.86 22.94
N TRP A 800 -20.24 28.02 21.65
CA TRP A 800 -20.95 27.28 20.61
C TRP A 800 -20.00 26.40 19.82
N VAL A 801 -20.27 25.10 19.72
CA VAL A 801 -19.54 24.21 18.83
C VAL A 801 -20.44 23.62 17.76
N ILE A 802 -20.02 23.71 16.50
CA ILE A 802 -20.63 23.05 15.36
C ILE A 802 -19.64 21.98 14.87
N PHE A 803 -19.94 20.71 15.15
CA PHE A 803 -19.05 19.59 14.91
C PHE A 803 -19.48 18.74 13.71
N GLU A 804 -18.58 18.58 12.73
CA GLU A 804 -18.70 17.68 11.59
C GLU A 804 -17.88 16.42 11.87
N PRO A 805 -18.49 15.29 12.27
CA PRO A 805 -17.76 14.05 12.51
C PRO A 805 -17.09 13.56 11.22
N HIS A 806 -15.85 13.09 11.30
CA HIS A 806 -15.08 12.65 10.15
C HIS A 806 -14.94 11.13 10.13
N THR A 807 -15.41 10.49 9.05
CA THR A 807 -15.55 9.08 8.73
C THR A 807 -16.48 8.28 9.66
N TYR A 808 -17.19 7.32 9.06
CA TYR A 808 -18.13 6.46 9.79
C TYR A 808 -17.43 5.56 10.81
N SER A 809 -16.27 5.02 10.46
CA SER A 809 -15.46 4.16 11.32
C SER A 809 -15.01 4.89 12.59
N ARG A 810 -14.53 6.13 12.45
CA ARG A 810 -14.08 6.96 13.59
C ARG A 810 -15.28 7.42 14.45
N ALA A 811 -16.36 7.87 13.82
CA ALA A 811 -17.59 8.24 14.51
C ALA A 811 -18.14 7.07 15.35
N TYR A 812 -18.19 5.85 14.79
CA TYR A 812 -18.63 4.66 15.51
C TYR A 812 -17.73 4.32 16.69
N LYS A 813 -16.40 4.29 16.47
CA LYS A 813 -15.42 3.85 17.46
C LYS A 813 -15.29 4.84 18.63
N HIS A 814 -15.39 6.15 18.37
CA HIS A 814 -15.07 7.20 19.35
C HIS A 814 -16.28 8.01 19.80
N LYS A 815 -17.52 7.60 19.50
CA LYS A 815 -18.73 8.36 19.83
C LYS A 815 -18.84 8.80 21.30
N GLU A 816 -18.43 7.91 22.24
CA GLU A 816 -18.44 8.20 23.67
C GLU A 816 -17.38 9.24 24.06
N ALA A 817 -16.17 9.12 23.46
CA ALA A 817 -15.09 10.06 23.70
C ALA A 817 -15.41 11.44 23.10
N PHE A 818 -16.02 11.49 21.90
CA PHE A 818 -16.53 12.73 21.32
C PHE A 818 -17.58 13.36 22.22
N ALA A 819 -18.56 12.59 22.68
CA ALA A 819 -19.61 13.08 23.55
C ALA A 819 -19.06 13.70 24.84
N LYS A 820 -18.07 13.04 25.45
CA LYS A 820 -17.40 13.55 26.66
C LYS A 820 -16.75 14.90 26.42
N VAL A 821 -15.96 15.03 25.36
CA VAL A 821 -15.20 16.25 25.11
C VAL A 821 -16.10 17.39 24.61
N LEU A 822 -17.07 17.11 23.75
CA LEU A 822 -18.01 18.10 23.25
C LEU A 822 -18.95 18.62 24.37
N SER A 823 -19.20 17.83 25.42
CA SER A 823 -20.04 18.25 26.57
C SER A 823 -19.41 19.37 27.40
N GLU A 824 -18.20 19.77 27.17
CA GLU A 824 -17.56 20.93 27.77
C GLU A 824 -18.05 22.29 27.20
N PHE A 825 -18.69 22.27 26.01
CA PHE A 825 -19.30 23.47 25.42
C PHE A 825 -20.71 23.74 26.00
N ASP A 826 -21.11 24.99 25.90
CA ASP A 826 -22.47 25.39 26.39
C ASP A 826 -23.56 24.97 25.39
N HIS A 827 -23.30 25.13 24.07
CA HIS A 827 -24.22 24.80 22.99
C HIS A 827 -23.54 23.91 21.95
N ILE A 828 -24.20 22.82 21.53
CA ILE A 828 -23.61 21.80 20.68
C ILE A 828 -24.51 21.50 19.49
N ILE A 829 -23.97 21.66 18.28
CA ILE A 829 -24.64 21.30 17.03
C ILE A 829 -23.76 20.24 16.33
N ILE A 830 -24.38 19.14 15.91
CA ILE A 830 -23.75 18.09 15.11
C ILE A 830 -24.27 18.24 13.69
N THR A 831 -23.38 18.20 12.70
CA THR A 831 -23.75 18.16 11.27
C THR A 831 -23.63 16.73 10.72
N ASP A 832 -23.84 16.56 9.42
CA ASP A 832 -23.66 15.28 8.74
C ASP A 832 -22.26 14.70 8.96
N ILE A 833 -22.19 13.37 9.09
CA ILE A 833 -20.89 12.67 9.13
C ILE A 833 -20.24 12.78 7.76
N TYR A 834 -19.07 13.40 7.69
CA TYR A 834 -18.29 13.46 6.47
C TYR A 834 -17.67 12.09 6.14
N ALA A 835 -18.23 11.41 5.15
CA ALA A 835 -17.88 10.03 4.80
C ALA A 835 -16.42 9.86 4.29
N ALA A 836 -15.81 10.92 3.73
CA ALA A 836 -14.54 10.88 3.01
C ALA A 836 -14.53 9.82 1.90
N ARG A 837 -14.13 8.58 2.21
CA ARG A 837 -14.04 7.46 1.25
C ARG A 837 -14.67 6.18 1.80
N GLU A 838 -15.36 6.26 2.93
CA GLU A 838 -15.95 5.11 3.60
C GLU A 838 -17.43 4.94 3.26
N ASP A 839 -17.86 3.69 3.11
CA ASP A 839 -19.27 3.33 3.17
C ASP A 839 -19.69 3.13 4.64
N ASN A 840 -20.95 3.45 4.97
CA ASN A 840 -21.47 3.30 6.33
C ASN A 840 -21.78 1.83 6.66
N VAL A 841 -20.76 0.99 6.78
CA VAL A 841 -20.92 -0.42 7.16
C VAL A 841 -21.25 -0.63 8.64
N TYR A 842 -21.07 0.42 9.48
CA TYR A 842 -21.31 0.38 10.93
C TYR A 842 -22.74 0.79 11.29
N GLY A 843 -23.53 1.32 10.36
CA GLY A 843 -24.87 1.82 10.59
C GLY A 843 -24.95 3.00 11.57
N ILE A 844 -23.85 3.72 11.83
CA ILE A 844 -23.78 4.89 12.72
C ILE A 844 -24.54 6.06 12.10
N LYS A 845 -25.25 6.82 12.94
CA LYS A 845 -25.96 8.05 12.57
C LYS A 845 -25.55 9.20 13.48
N GLU A 846 -25.78 10.40 13.03
CA GLU A 846 -25.53 11.65 13.74
C GLU A 846 -26.27 11.68 15.10
N ASP A 847 -27.50 11.19 15.12
CA ASP A 847 -28.32 11.03 16.32
C ASP A 847 -27.69 10.12 17.39
N ASP A 848 -26.81 9.19 17.00
CA ASP A 848 -26.10 8.34 17.96
C ASP A 848 -25.13 9.18 18.80
N ILE A 849 -24.43 10.14 18.18
CA ILE A 849 -23.53 11.07 18.87
C ILE A 849 -24.35 12.04 19.76
N VAL A 850 -25.43 12.58 19.22
CA VAL A 850 -26.33 13.45 19.97
C VAL A 850 -26.86 12.74 21.23
N ARG A 851 -27.26 11.46 21.12
CA ARG A 851 -27.71 10.67 22.27
C ARG A 851 -26.62 10.44 23.31
N GLU A 852 -25.39 10.22 22.87
CA GLU A 852 -24.26 10.07 23.79
C GLU A 852 -23.97 11.37 24.55
N ILE A 853 -24.01 12.54 23.87
CA ILE A 853 -23.82 13.85 24.50
C ILE A 853 -24.90 14.11 25.61
N LYS A 854 -26.16 13.75 25.34
CA LYS A 854 -27.25 13.88 26.30
C LYS A 854 -27.04 13.10 27.60
N LYS A 855 -26.25 12.02 27.58
CA LYS A 855 -25.89 11.28 28.80
C LYS A 855 -25.00 12.09 29.77
N TYR A 856 -24.33 13.11 29.27
CA TYR A 856 -23.53 14.05 30.07
C TYR A 856 -24.35 15.28 30.56
N GLY A 857 -25.68 15.25 30.35
CA GLY A 857 -26.55 16.31 30.80
C GLY A 857 -26.55 17.58 29.96
N LYS A 858 -25.97 17.52 28.75
CA LYS A 858 -25.93 18.60 27.77
C LYS A 858 -26.97 18.41 26.67
N GLU A 859 -27.55 19.49 26.20
CA GLU A 859 -28.38 19.47 24.99
C GLU A 859 -27.49 19.55 23.75
N ALA A 860 -27.84 18.74 22.76
CA ALA A 860 -27.23 18.77 21.47
C ALA A 860 -28.27 18.56 20.36
N PHE A 861 -28.09 19.20 19.24
CA PHE A 861 -29.01 19.18 18.10
C PHE A 861 -28.26 18.67 16.86
N TYR A 862 -28.94 17.87 16.00
CA TYR A 862 -28.49 17.54 14.68
C TYR A 862 -29.13 18.50 13.67
N ILE A 863 -28.30 19.21 12.89
CA ILE A 863 -28.74 20.11 11.83
C ILE A 863 -27.79 19.89 10.63
N SER A 864 -28.33 19.39 9.50
CA SER A 864 -27.55 19.06 8.30
C SER A 864 -27.19 20.29 7.46
N ASP A 865 -28.18 21.17 7.22
CA ASP A 865 -28.03 22.32 6.30
C ASP A 865 -27.36 23.52 6.97
N TYR A 866 -26.32 24.07 6.35
CA TYR A 866 -25.55 25.19 6.90
C TYR A 866 -26.35 26.51 6.97
N ASN A 867 -27.35 26.72 6.10
CA ASN A 867 -28.21 27.89 6.19
C ASN A 867 -29.10 27.80 7.43
N ASN A 868 -29.66 26.61 7.70
CA ASN A 868 -30.46 26.38 8.89
C ASN A 868 -29.62 26.56 10.19
N ILE A 869 -28.36 26.16 10.17
CA ILE A 869 -27.41 26.41 11.27
C ILE A 869 -27.19 27.92 11.44
N LYS A 870 -26.94 28.65 10.33
CA LYS A 870 -26.76 30.11 10.38
C LYS A 870 -27.97 30.82 10.90
N GLU A 871 -29.19 30.42 10.51
CA GLU A 871 -30.46 30.98 11.04
C GLU A 871 -30.60 30.68 12.53
N TYR A 872 -30.31 29.45 12.94
CA TYR A 872 -30.37 29.07 14.37
C TYR A 872 -29.37 29.89 15.20
N LEU A 873 -28.12 30.04 14.73
CA LEU A 873 -27.13 30.88 15.42
C LEU A 873 -27.56 32.35 15.46
N HIS A 874 -28.24 32.86 14.41
CA HIS A 874 -28.74 34.25 14.38
C HIS A 874 -29.80 34.51 15.44
N GLU A 875 -30.59 33.49 15.85
CA GLU A 875 -31.62 33.61 16.86
C GLU A 875 -31.08 33.56 18.30
N TYR A 876 -30.00 32.77 18.54
CA TYR A 876 -29.58 32.43 19.91
C TYR A 876 -28.20 32.95 20.30
N VAL A 877 -27.31 33.30 19.38
CA VAL A 877 -25.96 33.81 19.68
C VAL A 877 -26.00 35.24 20.16
N ASN A 878 -25.24 35.53 21.20
CA ASN A 878 -25.16 36.84 21.81
C ASN A 878 -23.76 37.49 21.61
N LYS A 879 -23.70 38.79 21.83
CA LYS A 879 -22.42 39.54 21.83
C LYS A 879 -21.44 38.93 22.82
N ASN A 880 -20.17 38.83 22.39
CA ASN A 880 -19.04 38.22 23.13
C ASN A 880 -19.18 36.74 23.36
N ASP A 881 -20.07 36.01 22.69
CA ASP A 881 -20.00 34.55 22.60
C ASP A 881 -18.81 34.10 21.72
N LEU A 882 -18.49 32.81 21.79
CA LEU A 882 -17.49 32.18 20.96
C LEU A 882 -18.16 31.08 20.13
N ILE A 883 -17.99 31.14 18.81
CA ILE A 883 -18.47 30.13 17.85
C ILE A 883 -17.26 29.37 17.30
N LEU A 884 -17.28 28.03 17.40
CA LEU A 884 -16.28 27.14 16.84
C LEU A 884 -16.90 26.23 15.79
N THR A 885 -16.42 26.28 14.55
CA THR A 885 -16.62 25.21 13.56
C THR A 885 -15.50 24.19 13.70
N LEU A 886 -15.85 22.90 13.81
CA LEU A 886 -14.91 21.83 14.17
C LEU A 886 -15.08 20.61 13.27
N GLY A 887 -14.01 20.17 12.60
CA GLY A 887 -14.02 18.98 11.73
C GLY A 887 -13.09 19.08 10.53
N ALA A 888 -12.78 17.93 9.91
CA ALA A 888 -11.81 17.82 8.81
C ALA A 888 -12.44 17.93 7.40
N GLY A 889 -13.77 17.94 7.30
CA GLY A 889 -14.50 18.02 6.03
C GLY A 889 -14.82 19.44 5.57
N TYR A 890 -16.08 19.66 5.17
CA TYR A 890 -16.53 20.92 4.56
C TYR A 890 -17.03 21.97 5.56
N ILE A 891 -17.01 21.70 6.86
CA ILE A 891 -17.54 22.59 7.90
C ILE A 891 -16.91 23.99 7.88
N THR A 892 -15.68 24.15 7.41
CA THR A 892 -15.02 25.45 7.24
C THR A 892 -15.83 26.42 6.35
N LYS A 893 -16.66 25.90 5.40
CA LYS A 893 -17.55 26.74 4.59
C LYS A 893 -18.58 27.49 5.46
N LEU A 894 -19.04 26.85 6.55
CA LEU A 894 -19.96 27.51 7.47
C LEU A 894 -19.29 28.70 8.16
N SER A 895 -18.03 28.56 8.64
CA SER A 895 -17.32 29.70 9.23
C SER A 895 -17.15 30.87 8.24
N ASP A 896 -16.85 30.55 6.97
CA ASP A 896 -16.77 31.56 5.91
C ASP A 896 -18.12 32.23 5.64
N MET A 897 -19.25 31.49 5.64
CA MET A 897 -20.61 32.01 5.49
C MET A 897 -21.03 32.89 6.67
N LEU A 898 -20.58 32.60 7.88
CA LEU A 898 -20.92 33.40 9.07
C LEU A 898 -20.25 34.78 9.04
N VAL A 899 -18.98 34.87 8.58
CA VAL A 899 -18.20 36.12 8.62
C VAL A 899 -18.30 36.95 7.34
N ASN A 900 -18.96 36.45 6.28
CA ASN A 900 -19.01 37.11 4.98
C ASN A 900 -20.02 38.27 4.97
N LYS A 901 -19.53 39.52 5.09
CA LYS A 901 -20.36 40.74 5.15
C LYS A 901 -21.14 41.06 3.86
N ASN A 902 -20.71 40.53 2.71
CA ASN A 902 -21.33 40.87 1.42
C ASN A 902 -22.71 40.21 1.21
N GLU A 903 -22.97 39.03 1.76
CA GLU A 903 -24.28 38.38 1.68
C GLU A 903 -25.32 39.06 2.58
N TRP A 904 -24.90 39.64 3.72
CA TRP A 904 -25.77 40.38 4.61
C TRP A 904 -26.34 41.66 3.95
N PHE A 905 -25.55 42.38 3.18
CA PHE A 905 -25.98 43.56 2.39
C PHE A 905 -26.94 43.17 1.25
N ILE A 906 -26.75 42.05 0.60
CA ILE A 906 -27.60 41.54 -0.48
C ILE A 906 -28.95 41.11 0.08
N PHE A 907 -29.01 40.39 1.19
CA PHE A 907 -30.26 39.91 1.81
C PHE A 907 -31.11 41.07 2.37
N HIS A 908 -30.50 42.01 3.04
CA HIS A 908 -31.20 43.22 3.53
C HIS A 908 -31.60 44.14 2.39
N SER A 909 -30.88 44.19 1.31
CA SER A 909 -31.28 44.93 0.09
C SER A 909 -32.47 44.27 -0.59
N PHE A 910 -32.55 42.94 -0.64
CA PHE A 910 -33.72 42.21 -1.14
C PHE A 910 -34.93 42.37 -0.21
N LEU A 911 -34.78 42.22 1.12
CA LEU A 911 -35.88 42.44 2.08
C LEU A 911 -36.36 43.89 2.07
N PHE A 912 -35.44 44.85 1.95
CA PHE A 912 -35.78 46.28 1.81
C PHE A 912 -36.50 46.55 0.47
N LEU A 913 -36.13 45.88 -0.61
CA LEU A 913 -36.82 45.95 -1.92
C LEU A 913 -38.18 45.27 -1.87
N GLU A 914 -38.40 44.16 -1.17
CA GLU A 914 -39.72 43.55 -0.96
C GLU A 914 -40.60 44.44 -0.09
N ILE A 915 -40.08 45.00 1.01
CA ILE A 915 -40.82 45.94 1.86
C ILE A 915 -41.13 47.20 1.05
N LEU A 916 -40.23 47.72 0.21
CA LEU A 916 -40.47 48.86 -0.70
C LEU A 916 -41.54 48.50 -1.77
N GLN A 917 -41.54 47.30 -2.30
CA GLN A 917 -42.54 46.78 -3.24
C GLN A 917 -43.91 46.68 -2.58
N ILE A 918 -43.98 46.16 -1.35
CA ILE A 918 -45.24 46.07 -0.57
C ILE A 918 -45.73 47.47 -0.20
N LEU A 919 -44.85 48.41 0.17
CA LEU A 919 -45.18 49.80 0.41
C LEU A 919 -45.61 50.52 -0.87
N LEU A 920 -44.98 50.28 -2.01
CA LEU A 920 -45.38 50.82 -3.29
C LEU A 920 -46.74 50.25 -3.77
N ILE A 921 -47.02 48.98 -3.55
CA ILE A 921 -48.36 48.41 -3.84
C ILE A 921 -49.43 49.02 -2.94
N HIS A 922 -49.17 49.24 -1.67
CA HIS A 922 -50.11 49.98 -0.75
C HIS A 922 -50.26 51.42 -1.12
N ILE A 923 -49.21 52.11 -1.58
CA ILE A 923 -49.31 53.53 -2.06
C ILE A 923 -50.06 53.59 -3.38
N LEU A 924 -49.91 52.59 -4.28
CA LEU A 924 -50.68 52.52 -5.53
C LEU A 924 -52.15 52.17 -5.30
N ASP A 925 -52.49 51.36 -4.29
CA ASP A 925 -53.87 51.12 -3.89
C ASP A 925 -54.55 52.38 -3.20
N TYR A 926 -53.77 53.21 -2.53
CA TYR A 926 -54.21 54.51 -2.01
C TYR A 926 -54.36 55.60 -3.11
N ASN A 927 -53.68 55.48 -4.28
CA ASN A 927 -53.82 56.37 -5.40
C ASN A 927 -55.12 56.21 -6.25
N ASN A 928 -55.93 55.20 -5.98
CA ASN A 928 -57.30 55.11 -6.50
C ASN A 928 -58.24 56.12 -5.82
N LEU A 929 -57.75 56.98 -4.91
CA LEU A 929 -58.45 58.11 -4.27
C LEU A 929 -57.80 59.46 -4.71
N GLY A 930 -57.65 59.67 -6.02
CA GLY A 930 -57.60 61.01 -6.71
C GLY A 930 -56.67 62.03 -6.10
N ILE A 931 -55.38 61.83 -5.87
CA ILE A 931 -54.42 62.91 -5.63
C ILE A 931 -53.19 62.70 -6.54
N HIS A 932 -53.03 63.68 -7.48
CA HIS A 932 -51.80 63.78 -8.35
C HIS A 932 -50.54 64.10 -7.55
N LEU A 933 -49.53 63.24 -7.59
CA LEU A 933 -48.17 63.55 -7.20
C LEU A 933 -47.25 63.42 -8.44
N SER A 934 -47.17 64.52 -9.24
CA SER A 934 -46.08 64.79 -10.17
C SER A 934 -44.94 65.39 -9.34
N GLY A 935 -43.86 64.67 -9.10
CA GLY A 935 -42.71 65.26 -8.50
C GLY A 935 -41.64 64.37 -7.84
N LEU A 936 -41.54 63.06 -8.14
CA LEU A 936 -40.52 62.17 -7.53
C LEU A 936 -39.89 61.20 -8.51
N MET A 937 -39.59 61.65 -9.74
CA MET A 937 -38.89 60.82 -10.75
C MET A 937 -37.62 61.51 -11.23
N LEU A 938 -36.82 62.09 -10.35
CA LEU A 938 -35.53 62.73 -10.71
C LEU A 938 -34.46 62.56 -9.63
N PHE A 939 -34.31 61.36 -9.09
CA PHE A 939 -33.18 61.02 -8.21
C PHE A 939 -32.73 59.52 -8.31
N TRP A 940 -32.65 58.99 -9.55
CA TRP A 940 -31.96 57.77 -9.83
C TRP A 940 -31.32 57.83 -11.22
N GLN A 941 -30.13 58.41 -11.31
CA GLN A 941 -29.05 58.07 -12.23
C GLN A 941 -27.79 57.79 -11.43
#